data_df3ab26feb5592ab783336e472957eac
#
_entry.id   df3ab26feb5592ab783336e472957eac
#
_cell.length_a   1.000
_cell.length_b   1.000
_cell.length_c   1.000
_cell.angle_alpha   90.00
_cell.angle_beta   90.00
_cell.angle_gamma   90.00
#
_symmetry.space_group_name_H-M   'P 1'
#
loop_
_entity.id
_entity.type
_entity.pdbx_description
1 polymer ?
#
loop_
_entity_poly.entity_id
_entity_poly.type
_entity_poly.pdbx_seq_one_letter_code
_entity_poly.pdbx_strand_id
1 'polypeptide(L)'
;MMKRRIFSAVLLSAAMLAPAALQASAMAATASSAKSANVSTKASSVKSKASASQKTKVLDNGYPFAQVPFTSVKIAQNTFWGARLKAAREVTVPLAFSKCESEHRYKNFEMAAYTLQHPGHAGLDTKEWDVSKFMGFSFDDTDVYKTIEGASYILQTYPDKKMKAYIDSVLNVVGAAQEPDGYLYTARTINPKHPHGWSGATRWSKVEVLSHELYNLGHMVDAACAHYQATGSRKFLDIAKRYADCVIREVGPKAGQHRVVPGHQIAEMALARLYTLTGEKKYLNEAKYFLDARGTTSIHDAYSQSDKPILKQSEAWGHAVRAGYMYAGIADVAALTRDSDYIKTIDRIWNNIVSKKYYLTGGVGARHAGEAFGVDYELPNMTAYNETCAAIAQVYLNERMFLLHGDSKYIDCLERTLYNGVISGMSMDGGRFFYPNPLSSDGKYKFNADGTTTRQPWFGCACCPSNLSRFIPSLPGYLYGVKDKDIYVNLFAGNTSTIQVMGKEVVLEETTEYPWNGDIKILVKKSGVKGANLLVRIPGWVRNQVVPSDLYKYSDAEQPAYSVSVNGKVVEGDLAANKGYLPVKNIKKGDVIRIHFDMPVRTVVANGKVADDRGKVAVERGPLVYCAEAVDNDGAPILRSVVAKNPAFSVIDGYSISNTESQGAPAFSVKAIQTDAQVLDQAADGMVSVKNQKLTLIPYYAWNHRGANQMNVWFYQDLQVLEK
;
A
#
# COMPACT_ATOMS: atom_id res chain seq x y z
N MET A 1 41.37 -28.64 -3.34
CA MET A 1 40.18 -29.44 -3.02
C MET A 1 39.56 -28.88 -1.75
N MET A 2 38.60 -28.02 -1.88
CA MET A 2 37.85 -27.44 -0.73
C MET A 2 36.37 -27.54 -1.06
N LYS A 3 35.66 -28.38 -0.31
CA LYS A 3 34.24 -28.69 -0.50
C LYS A 3 33.39 -27.49 -0.05
N ARG A 4 32.68 -26.87 -0.98
CA ARG A 4 31.59 -25.93 -0.71
C ARG A 4 30.37 -26.72 -0.19
N ARG A 5 29.91 -26.42 1.01
CA ARG A 5 28.61 -26.88 1.52
C ARG A 5 27.55 -25.86 1.10
N ILE A 6 26.64 -26.32 0.25
CA ILE A 6 25.41 -25.60 -0.14
C ILE A 6 24.37 -25.98 0.92
N PHE A 7 23.83 -24.99 1.60
CA PHE A 7 22.62 -25.17 2.44
C PHE A 7 21.39 -25.03 1.55
N SER A 8 20.77 -26.17 1.24
CA SER A 8 19.43 -26.24 0.65
C SER A 8 18.39 -26.11 1.77
N ALA A 9 17.58 -25.05 1.72
CA ALA A 9 16.37 -24.98 2.51
C ALA A 9 15.31 -25.89 1.85
N VAL A 10 14.96 -26.98 2.53
CA VAL A 10 13.92 -27.91 2.12
C VAL A 10 12.57 -27.33 2.51
N LEU A 11 11.74 -27.02 1.52
CA LEU A 11 10.31 -26.83 1.68
C LEU A 11 9.66 -28.22 1.88
N LEU A 12 9.15 -28.49 3.06
CA LEU A 12 8.22 -29.62 3.27
C LEU A 12 6.80 -29.12 2.98
N SER A 13 6.28 -29.48 1.82
CA SER A 13 4.86 -29.47 1.52
C SER A 13 4.25 -30.80 1.99
N ALA A 14 3.42 -30.78 3.01
CA ALA A 14 2.57 -31.91 3.37
C ALA A 14 1.19 -31.69 2.75
N ALA A 15 0.89 -32.48 1.72
CA ALA A 15 -0.46 -32.63 1.18
C ALA A 15 -1.29 -33.52 2.12
N MET A 16 -2.50 -33.09 2.50
CA MET A 16 -3.57 -33.97 2.92
C MET A 16 -4.87 -33.64 2.22
N LEU A 17 -5.44 -34.68 1.64
CA LEU A 17 -6.64 -34.75 0.84
C LEU A 17 -7.92 -34.62 1.67
N ALA A 18 -8.94 -34.13 1.03
CA ALA A 18 -10.34 -33.84 1.34
C ALA A 18 -11.16 -35.07 1.84
N PRO A 19 -12.53 -35.05 1.89
CA PRO A 19 -13.50 -33.96 1.92
C PRO A 19 -14.58 -34.13 3.02
N ALA A 20 -15.37 -33.10 3.32
CA ALA A 20 -16.78 -33.32 3.70
C ALA A 20 -17.60 -32.03 3.62
N ALA A 21 -18.65 -32.09 2.85
CA ALA A 21 -19.75 -31.15 2.86
C ALA A 21 -20.54 -31.25 4.18
N LEU A 22 -20.96 -30.14 4.76
CA LEU A 22 -22.05 -30.12 5.71
C LEU A 22 -22.87 -28.84 5.63
N GLN A 23 -24.15 -29.09 5.69
CA GLN A 23 -25.32 -28.23 5.52
C GLN A 23 -25.40 -27.07 6.53
N ALA A 24 -25.99 -25.97 6.06
CA ALA A 24 -26.49 -24.88 6.89
C ALA A 24 -27.66 -25.34 7.77
N SER A 25 -27.63 -25.02 9.04
CA SER A 25 -28.82 -25.03 9.92
C SER A 25 -28.92 -23.68 10.60
N ALA A 26 -30.04 -23.00 10.34
CA ALA A 26 -30.47 -21.82 11.08
C ALA A 26 -30.94 -22.22 12.47
N MET A 27 -30.51 -21.53 13.51
CA MET A 27 -31.14 -21.56 14.82
C MET A 27 -31.52 -20.16 15.26
N ALA A 28 -32.82 -19.97 15.44
CA ALA A 28 -33.42 -18.80 16.04
C ALA A 28 -33.23 -18.84 17.57
N ALA A 29 -32.77 -17.73 18.15
CA ALA A 29 -32.70 -17.55 19.59
C ALA A 29 -33.97 -16.87 20.10
N THR A 30 -34.66 -17.55 21.00
CA THR A 30 -35.86 -17.10 21.73
C THR A 30 -35.50 -16.05 22.78
N ALA A 31 -36.28 -14.96 22.81
CA ALA A 31 -36.22 -13.94 23.84
C ALA A 31 -36.87 -14.44 25.14
N SER A 32 -36.20 -14.25 26.27
CA SER A 32 -36.74 -14.39 27.61
C SER A 32 -36.92 -13.01 28.25
N SER A 33 -38.11 -12.73 28.67
CA SER A 33 -38.57 -11.50 29.35
C SER A 33 -38.15 -11.50 30.82
N ALA A 34 -37.58 -10.42 31.31
CA ALA A 34 -37.52 -10.12 32.75
C ALA A 34 -38.07 -8.71 33.03
N LYS A 35 -38.91 -8.63 34.05
CA LYS A 35 -39.77 -7.53 34.44
C LYS A 35 -39.02 -6.29 34.91
N SER A 36 -39.62 -5.14 34.58
CA SER A 36 -39.28 -3.80 35.04
C SER A 36 -39.53 -3.60 36.55
N ALA A 37 -38.59 -2.93 37.22
CA ALA A 37 -38.86 -2.23 38.47
C ALA A 37 -38.66 -0.72 38.22
N ASN A 38 -39.70 0.04 38.37
CA ASN A 38 -39.70 1.50 38.29
C ASN A 38 -39.00 2.11 39.51
N VAL A 39 -37.98 2.92 39.28
CA VAL A 39 -37.55 3.95 40.25
C VAL A 39 -37.47 5.28 39.52
N SER A 40 -38.37 6.16 39.93
CA SER A 40 -38.46 7.56 39.54
C SER A 40 -37.30 8.35 40.17
N THR A 41 -36.45 8.98 39.37
CA THR A 41 -35.60 10.07 39.83
C THR A 41 -35.60 11.21 38.79
N LYS A 42 -35.76 12.41 39.32
CA LYS A 42 -35.94 13.70 38.64
C LYS A 42 -34.86 13.99 37.61
N ALA A 43 -35.27 14.37 36.43
CA ALA A 43 -34.40 14.91 35.37
C ALA A 43 -33.87 16.29 35.77
N SER A 44 -32.58 16.42 35.99
CA SER A 44 -31.89 17.70 35.96
C SER A 44 -31.27 17.84 34.56
N SER A 45 -31.72 18.86 33.82
CA SER A 45 -31.23 19.21 32.49
C SER A 45 -29.79 19.70 32.55
N VAL A 46 -28.84 18.82 32.30
CA VAL A 46 -27.46 19.22 31.98
C VAL A 46 -27.38 19.37 30.47
N LYS A 47 -27.33 20.61 30.00
CA LYS A 47 -26.94 20.94 28.62
C LYS A 47 -25.54 20.40 28.36
N SER A 48 -25.44 19.32 27.59
CA SER A 48 -24.16 18.84 27.08
C SER A 48 -23.57 19.90 26.14
N LYS A 49 -22.54 20.60 26.62
CA LYS A 49 -21.64 21.37 25.73
C LYS A 49 -21.02 20.37 24.77
N ALA A 50 -21.28 20.56 23.49
CA ALA A 50 -20.58 19.86 22.44
C ALA A 50 -19.07 20.00 22.69
N SER A 51 -18.38 18.88 22.81
CA SER A 51 -16.92 18.79 22.92
C SER A 51 -16.32 19.52 21.73
N ALA A 52 -15.70 20.66 21.99
CA ALA A 52 -14.84 21.31 21.01
C ALA A 52 -13.73 20.34 20.63
N SER A 53 -13.67 19.95 19.34
CA SER A 53 -12.59 19.18 18.76
C SER A 53 -11.26 19.81 19.22
N GLN A 54 -10.48 19.10 20.03
CA GLN A 54 -9.13 19.51 20.34
C GLN A 54 -8.36 19.54 19.01
N LYS A 55 -8.09 20.75 18.51
CA LYS A 55 -7.24 20.99 17.36
C LYS A 55 -5.88 20.38 17.68
N THR A 56 -5.58 19.24 17.14
CA THR A 56 -4.25 18.62 17.23
C THR A 56 -3.27 19.62 16.60
N LYS A 57 -2.41 20.21 17.40
CA LYS A 57 -1.37 21.11 16.90
C LYS A 57 -0.46 20.25 16.02
N VAL A 58 -0.48 20.48 14.71
CA VAL A 58 0.46 19.84 13.78
C VAL A 58 1.84 20.30 14.24
N LEU A 59 2.62 19.40 14.82
CA LEU A 59 4.01 19.65 15.14
C LEU A 59 4.76 19.87 13.84
N ASP A 60 5.75 20.77 13.84
CA ASP A 60 6.73 20.88 12.77
C ASP A 60 7.38 19.49 12.62
N ASN A 61 6.99 18.76 11.56
CA ASN A 61 7.44 17.40 11.33
C ASN A 61 8.85 17.32 10.74
N GLY A 62 9.55 18.48 10.63
CA GLY A 62 10.87 18.55 10.06
C GLY A 62 10.94 18.48 8.54
N TYR A 63 9.85 18.10 7.88
CA TYR A 63 9.79 18.11 6.42
C TYR A 63 9.68 19.54 5.87
N PRO A 64 10.33 19.83 4.72
CA PRO A 64 10.14 21.09 4.01
C PRO A 64 8.70 21.31 3.54
N PHE A 65 7.97 20.24 3.30
CA PHE A 65 6.56 20.23 2.89
C PHE A 65 5.74 19.43 3.92
N ALA A 66 4.59 19.93 4.31
CA ALA A 66 3.69 19.24 5.22
C ALA A 66 2.65 18.43 4.44
N GLN A 67 2.45 17.18 4.83
CA GLN A 67 1.32 16.37 4.36
C GLN A 67 0.01 16.96 4.89
N VAL A 68 -1.03 17.04 4.04
CA VAL A 68 -2.38 17.32 4.51
C VAL A 68 -2.94 16.04 5.13
N PRO A 69 -3.30 16.04 6.42
CA PRO A 69 -3.72 14.82 7.09
C PRO A 69 -5.01 14.26 6.50
N PHE A 70 -5.14 12.94 6.48
CA PHE A 70 -6.36 12.23 6.03
C PHE A 70 -7.64 12.74 6.70
N THR A 71 -7.53 13.24 7.92
CA THR A 71 -8.64 13.82 8.69
C THR A 71 -9.21 15.11 8.08
N SER A 72 -8.48 15.72 7.16
CA SER A 72 -8.83 16.99 6.50
C SER A 72 -9.47 16.82 5.14
N VAL A 73 -9.51 15.60 4.58
CA VAL A 73 -9.96 15.33 3.21
C VAL A 73 -11.06 14.27 3.21
N LYS A 74 -12.18 14.58 2.56
CA LYS A 74 -13.31 13.65 2.39
C LYS A 74 -13.53 13.37 0.92
N ILE A 75 -13.21 12.16 0.46
CA ILE A 75 -13.42 11.70 -0.91
C ILE A 75 -14.94 11.57 -1.20
N ALA A 76 -15.35 12.01 -2.38
CA ALA A 76 -16.73 11.89 -2.85
C ALA A 76 -17.05 10.43 -3.20
N GLN A 77 -18.23 9.96 -2.80
CA GLN A 77 -18.61 8.53 -2.90
C GLN A 77 -18.73 8.01 -4.34
N ASN A 78 -19.32 8.82 -5.22
CA ASN A 78 -19.59 8.44 -6.62
C ASN A 78 -18.41 8.78 -7.54
N THR A 79 -17.20 8.39 -7.14
CA THR A 79 -15.97 8.63 -7.89
C THR A 79 -15.15 7.35 -7.95
N PHE A 80 -14.12 7.34 -8.79
CA PHE A 80 -13.22 6.20 -8.92
C PHE A 80 -12.68 5.72 -7.56
N TRP A 81 -12.19 6.64 -6.75
CA TRP A 81 -11.67 6.31 -5.40
C TRP A 81 -12.78 6.11 -4.37
N GLY A 82 -13.90 6.80 -4.52
CA GLY A 82 -15.06 6.61 -3.65
C GLY A 82 -15.59 5.18 -3.67
N ALA A 83 -15.63 4.55 -4.86
CA ALA A 83 -16.02 3.14 -5.02
C ALA A 83 -15.05 2.19 -4.29
N ARG A 84 -13.74 2.44 -4.36
CA ARG A 84 -12.72 1.62 -3.67
C ARG A 84 -12.74 1.80 -2.16
N LEU A 85 -12.94 3.03 -1.68
CA LEU A 85 -13.12 3.31 -0.25
C LEU A 85 -14.40 2.65 0.29
N LYS A 86 -15.46 2.60 -0.53
CA LYS A 86 -16.68 1.87 -0.20
C LYS A 86 -16.42 0.38 -0.07
N ALA A 87 -15.74 -0.24 -1.04
CA ALA A 87 -15.37 -1.65 -1.01
C ALA A 87 -14.48 -1.95 0.21
N ALA A 88 -13.49 -1.10 0.51
CA ALA A 88 -12.65 -1.26 1.69
C ALA A 88 -13.47 -1.20 3.00
N ARG A 89 -14.42 -0.27 3.11
CA ARG A 89 -15.29 -0.10 4.28
C ARG A 89 -16.26 -1.26 4.46
N GLU A 90 -16.92 -1.69 3.38
CA GLU A 90 -18.05 -2.61 3.44
C GLU A 90 -17.63 -4.08 3.32
N VAL A 91 -16.46 -4.34 2.73
CA VAL A 91 -15.99 -5.70 2.45
C VAL A 91 -14.60 -5.96 3.04
N THR A 92 -13.57 -5.21 2.62
CA THR A 92 -12.17 -5.57 2.94
C THR A 92 -11.87 -5.53 4.44
N VAL A 93 -12.23 -4.45 5.14
CA VAL A 93 -11.97 -4.32 6.59
C VAL A 93 -12.83 -5.27 7.42
N PRO A 94 -14.15 -5.45 7.15
CA PRO A 94 -14.94 -6.50 7.80
C PRO A 94 -14.41 -7.91 7.57
N LEU A 95 -13.97 -8.23 6.35
CA LEU A 95 -13.32 -9.50 6.04
C LEU A 95 -12.03 -9.69 6.85
N ALA A 96 -11.19 -8.67 6.93
CA ALA A 96 -9.95 -8.73 7.70
C ALA A 96 -10.19 -8.97 9.19
N PHE A 97 -11.20 -8.33 9.80
CA PHE A 97 -11.61 -8.63 11.18
C PHE A 97 -12.11 -10.06 11.35
N SER A 98 -12.98 -10.54 10.43
CA SER A 98 -13.46 -11.92 10.45
C SER A 98 -12.31 -12.92 10.34
N LYS A 99 -11.29 -12.61 9.54
CA LYS A 99 -10.09 -13.43 9.40
C LYS A 99 -9.20 -13.40 10.64
N CYS A 100 -9.03 -12.25 11.29
CA CYS A 100 -8.33 -12.19 12.58
C CYS A 100 -8.97 -13.10 13.63
N GLU A 101 -10.30 -13.28 13.58
CA GLU A 101 -11.01 -14.22 14.47
C GLU A 101 -10.83 -15.66 14.01
N SER A 102 -11.19 -16.00 12.75
CA SER A 102 -11.19 -17.38 12.24
C SER A 102 -9.79 -18.00 12.15
N GLU A 103 -8.76 -17.18 11.93
CA GLU A 103 -7.35 -17.59 11.87
C GLU A 103 -6.66 -17.45 13.25
N HIS A 104 -7.44 -17.32 14.33
CA HIS A 104 -7.00 -17.32 15.72
C HIS A 104 -6.06 -16.18 16.15
N ARG A 105 -6.02 -15.03 15.43
CA ARG A 105 -5.15 -13.89 15.79
C ARG A 105 -5.52 -13.33 17.17
N TYR A 106 -6.82 -13.16 17.45
CA TYR A 106 -7.27 -12.73 18.80
C TYR A 106 -6.97 -13.76 19.87
N LYS A 107 -7.09 -15.04 19.51
CA LYS A 107 -6.79 -16.16 20.43
C LYS A 107 -5.37 -16.13 20.95
N ASN A 108 -4.39 -15.76 20.09
CA ASN A 108 -3.01 -15.61 20.51
C ASN A 108 -2.87 -14.54 21.62
N PHE A 109 -3.56 -13.40 21.49
CA PHE A 109 -3.56 -12.37 22.55
C PHE A 109 -4.26 -12.85 23.82
N GLU A 110 -5.38 -13.56 23.72
CA GLU A 110 -6.10 -14.14 24.86
C GLU A 110 -5.21 -15.15 25.62
N MET A 111 -4.51 -16.02 24.90
CA MET A 111 -3.58 -16.99 25.50
C MET A 111 -2.38 -16.30 26.15
N ALA A 112 -1.82 -15.27 25.54
CA ALA A 112 -0.76 -14.48 26.15
C ALA A 112 -1.22 -13.80 27.44
N ALA A 113 -2.42 -13.19 27.43
CA ALA A 113 -3.03 -12.59 28.62
C ALA A 113 -3.28 -13.62 29.72
N TYR A 114 -3.76 -14.82 29.37
CA TYR A 114 -3.95 -15.92 30.31
C TYR A 114 -2.65 -16.33 30.97
N THR A 115 -1.57 -16.51 30.19
CA THR A 115 -0.24 -16.84 30.70
C THR A 115 0.27 -15.79 31.70
N LEU A 116 0.08 -14.52 31.41
CA LEU A 116 0.49 -13.43 32.31
C LEU A 116 -0.29 -13.42 33.64
N GLN A 117 -1.58 -13.74 33.57
CA GLN A 117 -2.43 -13.84 34.77
C GLN A 117 -2.19 -15.10 35.61
N HIS A 118 -1.64 -16.15 34.99
CA HIS A 118 -1.42 -17.46 35.60
C HIS A 118 0.04 -17.92 35.38
N PRO A 119 1.06 -17.29 36.01
CA PRO A 119 2.47 -17.56 35.71
C PRO A 119 2.92 -19.02 35.89
N GLY A 120 2.24 -19.79 36.73
CA GLY A 120 2.51 -21.23 36.94
C GLY A 120 1.95 -22.13 35.81
N HIS A 121 1.14 -21.58 34.90
CA HIS A 121 0.44 -22.34 33.86
C HIS A 121 0.96 -22.07 32.44
N ALA A 122 2.06 -21.34 32.30
CA ALA A 122 2.65 -21.06 31.00
C ALA A 122 2.96 -22.34 30.21
N GLY A 123 2.40 -22.50 29.03
CA GLY A 123 2.59 -23.66 28.18
C GLY A 123 1.83 -24.93 28.60
N LEU A 124 0.84 -24.81 29.46
CA LEU A 124 -0.03 -25.93 29.84
C LEU A 124 -1.38 -25.82 29.14
N ASP A 125 -1.92 -26.98 28.71
CA ASP A 125 -3.26 -27.05 28.15
C ASP A 125 -4.31 -26.68 29.20
N THR A 126 -5.33 -25.96 28.78
CA THR A 126 -6.55 -25.75 29.54
C THR A 126 -7.68 -26.63 28.98
N LYS A 127 -8.84 -26.67 29.65
CA LYS A 127 -10.02 -27.34 29.08
C LYS A 127 -10.54 -26.67 27.83
N GLU A 128 -10.22 -25.38 27.60
CA GLU A 128 -10.71 -24.59 26.53
C GLU A 128 -9.68 -24.40 25.41
N TRP A 129 -8.39 -24.39 25.74
CA TRP A 129 -7.31 -24.05 24.80
C TRP A 129 -6.06 -24.89 25.03
N ASP A 130 -5.36 -25.21 23.93
CA ASP A 130 -3.97 -25.59 23.96
C ASP A 130 -3.09 -24.32 24.06
N VAL A 131 -2.82 -23.86 25.28
CA VAL A 131 -1.95 -22.71 25.56
C VAL A 131 -0.47 -23.03 25.34
N SER A 132 -0.14 -24.25 24.92
CA SER A 132 1.25 -24.64 24.62
C SER A 132 1.71 -24.15 23.26
N LYS A 133 0.77 -23.78 22.35
CA LYS A 133 1.06 -23.49 20.94
C LYS A 133 0.56 -22.11 20.51
N PHE A 134 1.48 -21.30 20.07
CA PHE A 134 1.16 -20.13 19.24
C PHE A 134 0.60 -20.59 17.88
N MET A 135 -0.45 -19.92 17.39
CA MET A 135 -1.12 -20.25 16.12
C MET A 135 -0.74 -19.26 15.02
N GLY A 136 -0.18 -19.79 13.93
CA GLY A 136 0.23 -19.01 12.76
C GLY A 136 1.70 -18.63 12.72
N PHE A 137 2.03 -17.52 12.06
CA PHE A 137 3.39 -17.00 11.94
C PHE A 137 3.71 -16.01 13.08
N SER A 138 4.97 -15.93 13.44
CA SER A 138 5.45 -15.07 14.54
C SER A 138 5.12 -13.57 14.39
N PHE A 139 4.73 -13.13 13.20
CA PHE A 139 4.34 -11.76 12.88
C PHE A 139 2.82 -11.52 12.81
N ASP A 140 2.01 -12.51 13.08
CA ASP A 140 0.55 -12.46 12.83
C ASP A 140 -0.21 -11.52 13.78
N ASP A 141 0.41 -11.11 14.90
CA ASP A 141 -0.11 -10.00 15.71
C ASP A 141 -0.37 -8.74 14.86
N THR A 142 0.42 -8.55 13.79
CA THR A 142 0.30 -7.39 12.90
C THR A 142 -0.98 -7.37 12.08
N ASP A 143 -1.62 -8.52 11.83
CA ASP A 143 -2.89 -8.57 11.12
C ASP A 143 -3.97 -7.81 11.89
N VAL A 144 -3.97 -7.96 13.23
CA VAL A 144 -4.86 -7.21 14.12
C VAL A 144 -4.56 -5.71 14.07
N TYR A 145 -3.29 -5.33 14.15
CA TYR A 145 -2.89 -3.92 14.15
C TYR A 145 -3.25 -3.23 12.83
N LYS A 146 -2.90 -3.84 11.70
CA LYS A 146 -3.21 -3.31 10.36
C LYS A 146 -4.72 -3.17 10.15
N THR A 147 -5.52 -4.14 10.59
CA THR A 147 -6.97 -4.08 10.47
C THR A 147 -7.57 -2.95 11.31
N ILE A 148 -7.09 -2.73 12.53
CA ILE A 148 -7.48 -1.59 13.38
C ILE A 148 -7.05 -0.27 12.74
N GLU A 149 -5.89 -0.21 12.10
CA GLU A 149 -5.41 0.98 11.39
C GLU A 149 -6.40 1.37 10.28
N GLY A 150 -6.73 0.42 9.40
CA GLY A 150 -7.69 0.65 8.31
C GLY A 150 -9.08 1.06 8.81
N ALA A 151 -9.59 0.37 9.84
CA ALA A 151 -10.86 0.72 10.47
C ALA A 151 -10.85 2.12 11.09
N SER A 152 -9.69 2.56 11.62
CA SER A 152 -9.54 3.91 12.18
C SER A 152 -9.65 4.99 11.12
N TYR A 153 -9.02 4.80 9.94
CA TYR A 153 -9.19 5.71 8.80
C TYR A 153 -10.65 5.79 8.33
N ILE A 154 -11.35 4.64 8.31
CA ILE A 154 -12.78 4.59 7.97
C ILE A 154 -13.62 5.34 8.98
N LEU A 155 -13.42 5.12 10.29
CA LEU A 155 -14.16 5.79 11.35
C LEU A 155 -14.05 7.30 11.32
N GLN A 156 -12.94 7.85 10.83
CA GLN A 156 -12.75 9.29 10.67
C GLN A 156 -13.74 9.88 9.66
N THR A 157 -13.99 9.18 8.56
CA THR A 157 -14.86 9.68 7.49
C THR A 157 -16.31 9.22 7.68
N TYR A 158 -16.50 8.02 8.21
CA TYR A 158 -17.79 7.35 8.41
C TYR A 158 -17.90 6.86 9.86
N PRO A 159 -18.29 7.73 10.81
CA PRO A 159 -18.41 7.36 12.20
C PRO A 159 -19.41 6.21 12.41
N ASP A 160 -18.93 5.12 13.02
CA ASP A 160 -19.71 3.93 13.35
C ASP A 160 -19.48 3.52 14.81
N LYS A 161 -20.53 3.62 15.63
CA LYS A 161 -20.47 3.28 17.06
C LYS A 161 -20.22 1.80 17.30
N LYS A 162 -20.72 0.90 16.43
CA LYS A 162 -20.53 -0.55 16.57
C LYS A 162 -19.10 -0.93 16.26
N MET A 163 -18.55 -0.44 15.14
CA MET A 163 -17.15 -0.64 14.79
C MET A 163 -16.22 -0.09 15.87
N LYS A 164 -16.49 1.12 16.38
CA LYS A 164 -15.69 1.70 17.48
C LYS A 164 -15.72 0.81 18.73
N ALA A 165 -16.89 0.35 19.16
CA ALA A 165 -17.02 -0.51 20.33
C ALA A 165 -16.31 -1.87 20.12
N TYR A 166 -16.36 -2.41 18.91
CA TYR A 166 -15.64 -3.63 18.55
C TYR A 166 -14.12 -3.43 18.64
N ILE A 167 -13.59 -2.36 18.07
CA ILE A 167 -12.16 -2.00 18.20
C ILE A 167 -11.78 -1.83 19.67
N ASP A 168 -12.59 -1.14 20.46
CA ASP A 168 -12.34 -0.96 21.90
C ASP A 168 -12.27 -2.31 22.64
N SER A 169 -13.10 -3.31 22.26
CA SER A 169 -13.04 -4.66 22.81
C SER A 169 -11.76 -5.42 22.41
N VAL A 170 -11.38 -5.36 21.14
CA VAL A 170 -10.13 -5.95 20.66
C VAL A 170 -8.92 -5.32 21.36
N LEU A 171 -8.91 -4.01 21.55
CA LEU A 171 -7.84 -3.30 22.28
C LEU A 171 -7.78 -3.67 23.78
N ASN A 172 -8.87 -4.14 24.39
CA ASN A 172 -8.83 -4.70 25.76
C ASN A 172 -8.02 -6.00 25.77
N VAL A 173 -8.25 -6.88 24.80
CA VAL A 173 -7.54 -8.16 24.67
C VAL A 173 -6.06 -7.92 24.35
N VAL A 174 -5.74 -7.06 23.41
CA VAL A 174 -4.37 -6.65 23.08
C VAL A 174 -3.64 -6.08 24.31
N GLY A 175 -4.29 -5.17 25.04
CA GLY A 175 -3.70 -4.55 26.24
C GLY A 175 -3.48 -5.54 27.39
N ALA A 176 -4.34 -6.55 27.54
CA ALA A 176 -4.19 -7.59 28.54
C ALA A 176 -3.01 -8.53 28.25
N ALA A 177 -2.61 -8.67 26.99
CA ALA A 177 -1.46 -9.48 26.56
C ALA A 177 -0.10 -8.77 26.71
N GLN A 178 -0.09 -7.50 27.14
CA GLN A 178 1.15 -6.73 27.31
C GLN A 178 1.80 -7.07 28.65
N GLU A 179 3.08 -7.44 28.61
CA GLU A 179 3.87 -7.73 29.81
C GLU A 179 4.04 -6.48 30.71
N PRO A 180 4.28 -6.64 32.02
CA PRO A 180 4.36 -5.50 32.94
C PRO A 180 5.41 -4.47 32.58
N ASP A 181 6.51 -4.88 31.96
CA ASP A 181 7.59 -4.01 31.48
C ASP A 181 7.32 -3.32 30.14
N GLY A 182 6.17 -3.62 29.52
CA GLY A 182 5.72 -3.06 28.26
C GLY A 182 5.97 -3.93 27.03
N TYR A 183 6.70 -5.03 27.12
CA TYR A 183 6.89 -5.95 26.00
C TYR A 183 5.55 -6.52 25.52
N LEU A 184 5.36 -6.64 24.19
CA LEU A 184 4.16 -7.23 23.62
C LEU A 184 4.47 -7.96 22.33
N TYR A 185 4.55 -9.29 22.42
CA TYR A 185 4.79 -10.19 21.30
C TYR A 185 4.27 -11.58 21.66
N THR A 186 3.07 -11.92 21.17
CA THR A 186 2.34 -13.09 21.63
C THR A 186 3.05 -14.40 21.32
N ALA A 187 3.78 -14.47 20.19
CA ALA A 187 4.57 -15.62 19.76
C ALA A 187 5.65 -16.07 20.79
N ARG A 188 5.95 -15.20 21.77
CA ARG A 188 6.84 -15.50 22.88
C ARG A 188 6.11 -15.56 24.22
N THR A 189 5.21 -14.60 24.48
CA THR A 189 4.56 -14.43 25.78
C THR A 189 3.66 -15.62 26.15
N ILE A 190 3.05 -16.30 25.15
CA ILE A 190 2.20 -17.47 25.37
C ILE A 190 2.96 -18.58 26.11
N ASN A 191 4.18 -18.90 25.69
CA ASN A 191 5.03 -19.91 26.33
C ASN A 191 6.50 -19.46 26.32
N PRO A 192 6.94 -18.66 27.30
CA PRO A 192 8.31 -18.12 27.31
C PRO A 192 9.42 -19.21 27.43
N LYS A 193 9.10 -20.41 27.91
CA LYS A 193 10.06 -21.52 27.96
C LYS A 193 10.21 -22.23 26.63
N HIS A 194 9.13 -22.28 25.83
CA HIS A 194 9.09 -22.92 24.54
C HIS A 194 8.39 -21.98 23.53
N PRO A 195 8.97 -20.79 23.24
CA PRO A 195 8.35 -19.82 22.34
C PRO A 195 8.29 -20.35 20.92
N HIS A 196 7.54 -19.66 20.04
CA HIS A 196 7.51 -19.97 18.62
C HIS A 196 8.94 -20.10 18.05
N GLY A 197 9.19 -21.11 17.22
CA GLY A 197 10.55 -21.48 16.78
C GLY A 197 11.35 -20.35 16.11
N TRP A 198 10.65 -19.34 15.56
CA TRP A 198 11.27 -18.15 14.98
C TRP A 198 11.62 -17.07 16.00
N SER A 199 11.04 -17.10 17.21
CA SER A 199 11.27 -16.08 18.24
C SER A 199 12.64 -16.18 18.92
N GLY A 200 13.27 -17.37 18.87
CA GLY A 200 14.53 -17.61 19.59
C GLY A 200 14.36 -17.86 21.09
N ALA A 201 15.44 -18.25 21.77
CA ALA A 201 15.42 -18.63 23.18
C ALA A 201 15.20 -17.43 24.12
N THR A 202 15.69 -16.24 23.76
CA THR A 202 15.55 -14.99 24.53
C THR A 202 14.96 -13.89 23.65
N ARG A 203 14.40 -12.86 24.27
CA ARG A 203 13.97 -11.65 23.53
C ARG A 203 15.12 -11.15 22.68
N TRP A 204 14.82 -10.63 21.50
CA TRP A 204 15.72 -9.99 20.53
C TRP A 204 16.77 -10.92 19.91
N SER A 205 16.90 -12.17 20.33
CA SER A 205 17.98 -13.06 19.87
C SER A 205 17.90 -13.45 18.39
N LYS A 206 16.72 -13.36 17.76
CA LYS A 206 16.50 -13.62 16.33
C LYS A 206 15.85 -12.45 15.60
N VAL A 207 15.84 -11.24 16.18
CA VAL A 207 15.12 -10.09 15.65
C VAL A 207 15.64 -9.63 14.28
N GLU A 208 16.93 -9.80 14.02
CA GLU A 208 17.53 -9.46 12.74
C GLU A 208 17.26 -10.51 11.63
N VAL A 209 16.67 -11.65 11.97
CA VAL A 209 16.39 -12.75 11.04
C VAL A 209 14.90 -12.98 10.90
N LEU A 210 14.25 -13.60 11.87
CA LEU A 210 12.89 -14.15 11.73
C LEU A 210 11.91 -13.82 12.84
N SER A 211 12.35 -13.33 14.03
CA SER A 211 11.40 -13.18 15.15
C SER A 211 10.32 -12.13 14.91
N HIS A 212 10.63 -11.12 14.13
CA HIS A 212 9.67 -10.06 13.79
C HIS A 212 9.16 -9.22 14.98
N GLU A 213 9.86 -9.25 16.13
CA GLU A 213 9.48 -8.45 17.31
C GLU A 213 9.38 -6.95 16.96
N LEU A 214 10.39 -6.41 16.26
CA LEU A 214 10.40 -4.99 15.86
C LEU A 214 9.47 -4.69 14.68
N TYR A 215 9.13 -5.68 13.84
CA TYR A 215 8.08 -5.57 12.84
C TYR A 215 6.70 -5.42 13.49
N ASN A 216 6.43 -6.23 14.52
CA ASN A 216 5.20 -6.12 15.32
C ASN A 216 5.10 -4.76 16.00
N LEU A 217 6.20 -4.25 16.59
CA LEU A 217 6.26 -2.89 17.14
C LEU A 217 5.87 -1.85 16.07
N GLY A 218 6.49 -1.93 14.88
CA GLY A 218 6.28 -0.93 13.83
C GLY A 218 4.82 -0.84 13.43
N HIS A 219 4.16 -1.95 13.10
CA HIS A 219 2.75 -1.96 12.75
C HIS A 219 1.82 -1.55 13.89
N MET A 220 2.15 -1.93 15.13
CA MET A 220 1.39 -1.47 16.30
C MET A 220 1.45 0.05 16.44
N VAL A 221 2.63 0.63 16.33
CA VAL A 221 2.85 2.08 16.47
C VAL A 221 2.13 2.85 15.36
N ASP A 222 2.24 2.42 14.10
CA ASP A 222 1.51 3.04 12.99
C ASP A 222 -0.01 3.02 13.20
N ALA A 223 -0.55 1.86 13.57
CA ALA A 223 -1.97 1.69 13.84
C ALA A 223 -2.44 2.54 15.02
N ALA A 224 -1.64 2.61 16.08
CA ALA A 224 -1.94 3.40 17.27
C ALA A 224 -1.94 4.92 16.98
N CYS A 225 -1.00 5.39 16.16
CA CYS A 225 -0.98 6.78 15.69
C CYS A 225 -2.23 7.10 14.87
N ALA A 226 -2.60 6.25 13.90
CA ALA A 226 -3.79 6.42 13.09
C ALA A 226 -5.07 6.43 13.95
N HIS A 227 -5.17 5.49 14.89
CA HIS A 227 -6.32 5.38 15.80
C HIS A 227 -6.48 6.63 16.68
N TYR A 228 -5.38 7.13 17.23
CA TYR A 228 -5.41 8.37 18.01
C TYR A 228 -5.79 9.58 17.15
N GLN A 229 -5.22 9.72 15.96
CA GLN A 229 -5.54 10.82 15.05
C GLN A 229 -7.01 10.79 14.61
N ALA A 230 -7.57 9.61 14.36
CA ALA A 230 -8.95 9.43 13.92
C ALA A 230 -9.98 9.61 15.04
N THR A 231 -9.69 9.13 16.25
CA THR A 231 -10.69 8.99 17.32
C THR A 231 -10.42 9.84 18.55
N GLY A 232 -9.20 10.32 18.73
CA GLY A 232 -8.75 10.99 19.98
C GLY A 232 -8.52 10.02 21.14
N SER A 233 -8.77 8.72 20.99
CA SER A 233 -8.59 7.72 22.05
C SER A 233 -7.10 7.40 22.26
N ARG A 234 -6.62 7.56 23.49
CA ARG A 234 -5.24 7.27 23.87
C ARG A 234 -4.97 5.78 24.11
N LYS A 235 -5.99 4.97 24.25
CA LYS A 235 -5.89 3.57 24.70
C LYS A 235 -4.83 2.78 23.92
N PHE A 236 -4.93 2.77 22.59
CA PHE A 236 -3.98 2.05 21.75
C PHE A 236 -2.61 2.75 21.70
N LEU A 237 -2.60 4.08 21.68
CA LEU A 237 -1.37 4.86 21.72
C LEU A 237 -0.55 4.57 22.99
N ASP A 238 -1.20 4.46 24.16
CA ASP A 238 -0.52 4.20 25.41
C ASP A 238 0.04 2.77 25.48
N ILE A 239 -0.65 1.76 24.90
CA ILE A 239 -0.12 0.40 24.73
C ILE A 239 1.13 0.40 23.84
N ALA A 240 1.05 1.05 22.66
CA ALA A 240 2.15 1.12 21.70
C ALA A 240 3.37 1.86 22.28
N LYS A 241 3.15 2.95 23.01
CA LYS A 241 4.22 3.70 23.69
C LYS A 241 4.93 2.84 24.74
N ARG A 242 4.21 2.06 25.54
CA ARG A 242 4.84 1.16 26.52
C ARG A 242 5.74 0.13 25.81
N TYR A 243 5.32 -0.41 24.68
CA TYR A 243 6.17 -1.33 23.92
C TYR A 243 7.37 -0.64 23.30
N ALA A 244 7.20 0.55 22.70
CA ALA A 244 8.31 1.35 22.19
C ALA A 244 9.30 1.74 23.31
N ASP A 245 8.83 2.07 24.50
CA ASP A 245 9.66 2.38 25.66
C ASP A 245 10.41 1.15 26.18
N CYS A 246 9.80 -0.03 26.12
CA CYS A 246 10.48 -1.30 26.41
C CYS A 246 11.64 -1.54 25.42
N VAL A 247 11.39 -1.37 24.11
CA VAL A 247 12.44 -1.50 23.10
C VAL A 247 13.59 -0.53 23.35
N ILE A 248 13.31 0.76 23.55
CA ILE A 248 14.33 1.79 23.81
C ILE A 248 15.17 1.47 25.07
N ARG A 249 14.58 0.80 26.04
CA ARG A 249 15.29 0.38 27.24
C ARG A 249 16.23 -0.80 26.99
N GLU A 250 15.81 -1.76 26.16
CA GLU A 250 16.51 -3.03 25.98
C GLU A 250 17.38 -3.09 24.72
N VAL A 251 17.04 -2.33 23.69
CA VAL A 251 17.75 -2.31 22.40
C VAL A 251 18.42 -0.94 22.23
N GLY A 252 19.63 -0.91 21.69
CA GLY A 252 20.32 0.35 21.46
C GLY A 252 21.85 0.24 21.54
N PRO A 253 22.56 1.39 21.51
CA PRO A 253 24.02 1.43 21.50
C PRO A 253 24.69 1.38 22.88
N LYS A 254 23.92 1.49 23.98
CA LYS A 254 24.47 1.62 25.33
C LYS A 254 24.93 0.28 25.89
N ALA A 255 25.86 0.31 26.82
CA ALA A 255 26.27 -0.89 27.56
C ALA A 255 25.06 -1.58 28.22
N GLY A 256 24.93 -2.88 28.05
CA GLY A 256 23.80 -3.67 28.56
C GLY A 256 22.58 -3.72 27.65
N GLN A 257 22.54 -2.95 26.57
CA GLN A 257 21.51 -3.05 25.55
C GLN A 257 21.88 -4.07 24.44
N HIS A 258 20.87 -4.66 23.81
CA HIS A 258 21.06 -5.50 22.64
C HIS A 258 21.36 -4.63 21.41
N ARG A 259 22.51 -4.87 20.77
CA ARG A 259 22.89 -4.14 19.55
C ARG A 259 22.36 -4.90 18.32
N VAL A 260 21.08 -4.70 18.03
CA VAL A 260 20.33 -5.34 16.95
C VAL A 260 19.50 -4.34 16.20
N VAL A 261 19.06 -4.70 14.98
CA VAL A 261 18.19 -3.89 14.11
C VAL A 261 17.00 -4.72 13.62
N PRO A 262 15.89 -4.12 13.14
CA PRO A 262 14.76 -4.88 12.61
C PRO A 262 15.18 -5.77 11.45
N GLY A 263 14.95 -7.07 11.52
CA GLY A 263 15.14 -7.97 10.38
C GLY A 263 14.13 -7.71 9.27
N HIS A 264 12.88 -7.45 9.63
CA HIS A 264 11.88 -6.85 8.73
C HIS A 264 11.61 -5.42 9.20
N GLN A 265 11.94 -4.47 8.33
CA GLN A 265 11.82 -3.04 8.59
C GLN A 265 10.35 -2.60 8.61
N ILE A 266 10.06 -1.56 9.31
CA ILE A 266 8.92 -0.67 9.45
C ILE A 266 9.04 0.14 10.77
N ALA A 267 9.75 -0.38 11.76
CA ALA A 267 9.91 0.28 13.06
C ALA A 267 10.50 1.69 12.91
N GLU A 268 11.42 1.87 11.97
CA GLU A 268 12.08 3.14 11.68
C GLU A 268 11.07 4.23 11.29
N MET A 269 10.22 3.93 10.32
CA MET A 269 9.16 4.82 9.83
C MET A 269 8.09 5.07 10.90
N ALA A 270 7.68 4.02 11.61
CA ALA A 270 6.63 4.10 12.63
C ALA A 270 7.07 4.93 13.85
N LEU A 271 8.31 4.74 14.32
CA LEU A 271 8.86 5.53 15.42
C LEU A 271 9.07 7.01 15.05
N ALA A 272 9.45 7.30 13.79
CA ALA A 272 9.48 8.64 13.27
C ALA A 272 8.07 9.30 13.31
N ARG A 273 7.03 8.56 12.90
CA ARG A 273 5.63 9.00 13.02
C ARG A 273 5.21 9.22 14.47
N LEU A 274 5.59 8.33 15.38
CA LEU A 274 5.31 8.47 16.81
C LEU A 274 5.97 9.73 17.38
N TYR A 275 7.21 10.03 16.96
CA TYR A 275 7.88 11.29 17.32
C TYR A 275 7.09 12.50 16.83
N THR A 276 6.68 12.54 15.56
CA THR A 276 5.92 13.68 15.02
C THR A 276 4.57 13.87 15.71
N LEU A 277 3.98 12.81 16.24
CA LEU A 277 2.72 12.86 16.98
C LEU A 277 2.90 13.31 18.44
N THR A 278 3.97 12.87 19.10
CA THR A 278 4.16 13.05 20.55
C THR A 278 5.17 14.15 20.92
N GLY A 279 6.11 14.47 20.04
CA GLY A 279 7.25 15.35 20.30
C GLY A 279 8.37 14.70 21.14
N GLU A 280 8.25 13.42 21.49
CA GLU A 280 9.21 12.72 22.36
C GLU A 280 10.43 12.23 21.54
N LYS A 281 11.54 12.98 21.63
CA LYS A 281 12.77 12.73 20.84
C LYS A 281 13.34 11.30 20.97
N LYS A 282 13.05 10.59 22.06
CA LYS A 282 13.52 9.21 22.24
C LYS A 282 13.11 8.29 21.08
N TYR A 283 11.90 8.48 20.51
CA TYR A 283 11.42 7.69 19.38
C TYR A 283 12.18 7.97 18.10
N LEU A 284 12.48 9.26 17.81
CA LEU A 284 13.32 9.63 16.66
C LEU A 284 14.75 9.09 16.82
N ASN A 285 15.29 9.17 18.04
CA ASN A 285 16.64 8.67 18.32
C ASN A 285 16.71 7.14 18.09
N GLU A 286 15.69 6.40 18.48
CA GLU A 286 15.64 4.95 18.24
C GLU A 286 15.48 4.60 16.76
N ALA A 287 14.61 5.33 16.03
CA ALA A 287 14.50 5.18 14.58
C ALA A 287 15.86 5.43 13.90
N LYS A 288 16.57 6.47 14.30
CA LYS A 288 17.91 6.77 13.78
C LYS A 288 18.92 5.69 14.17
N TYR A 289 18.89 5.19 15.40
CA TYR A 289 19.75 4.09 15.82
C TYR A 289 19.61 2.86 14.94
N PHE A 290 18.39 2.44 14.61
CA PHE A 290 18.17 1.30 13.72
C PHE A 290 18.79 1.49 12.34
N LEU A 291 18.76 2.72 11.81
CA LEU A 291 19.39 3.04 10.54
C LEU A 291 20.93 3.12 10.65
N ASP A 292 21.46 3.79 11.68
CA ASP A 292 22.90 3.93 11.90
C ASP A 292 23.58 2.58 12.16
N ALA A 293 22.91 1.69 12.87
CA ALA A 293 23.44 0.37 13.23
C ALA A 293 23.32 -0.66 12.11
N ARG A 294 22.43 -0.46 11.14
CA ARG A 294 22.23 -1.41 10.04
C ARG A 294 23.50 -1.62 9.22
N GLY A 295 23.85 -2.90 8.98
CA GLY A 295 25.07 -3.29 8.31
C GLY A 295 26.33 -3.13 9.16
N THR A 296 26.17 -2.89 10.48
CA THR A 296 27.27 -2.85 11.46
C THR A 296 27.05 -3.80 12.65
N THR A 297 25.93 -4.53 12.68
CA THR A 297 25.61 -5.59 13.64
C THR A 297 26.32 -6.88 13.24
N SER A 298 26.08 -7.96 13.97
CA SER A 298 26.68 -9.28 13.68
C SER A 298 26.08 -9.97 12.45
N ILE A 299 24.91 -9.55 12.00
CA ILE A 299 24.22 -10.13 10.84
C ILE A 299 24.48 -9.26 9.61
N HIS A 300 25.15 -9.87 8.61
CA HIS A 300 25.43 -9.26 7.30
C HIS A 300 24.65 -10.01 6.23
N ASP A 301 23.42 -9.57 5.96
CA ASP A 301 22.51 -10.22 5.03
C ASP A 301 21.92 -9.23 4.03
N ALA A 302 22.15 -9.48 2.74
CA ALA A 302 21.61 -8.65 1.66
C ALA A 302 20.07 -8.73 1.57
N TYR A 303 19.48 -9.85 1.99
CA TYR A 303 18.02 -10.04 2.01
C TYR A 303 17.31 -9.00 2.86
N SER A 304 17.88 -8.65 4.02
CA SER A 304 17.36 -7.63 4.95
C SER A 304 18.08 -6.28 4.84
N GLN A 305 18.80 -6.02 3.74
CA GLN A 305 19.59 -4.80 3.51
C GLN A 305 20.64 -4.52 4.60
N SER A 306 21.19 -5.57 5.22
CA SER A 306 22.19 -5.49 6.30
C SER A 306 23.59 -5.89 5.84
N ASP A 307 23.82 -6.12 4.54
CA ASP A 307 25.12 -6.48 3.97
C ASP A 307 26.18 -5.36 4.10
N LYS A 308 25.72 -4.12 4.16
CA LYS A 308 26.57 -2.93 4.31
C LYS A 308 25.83 -1.78 5.00
N PRO A 309 26.55 -0.84 5.64
CA PRO A 309 25.95 0.36 6.24
C PRO A 309 25.12 1.15 5.21
N ILE A 310 24.01 1.75 5.67
CA ILE A 310 23.06 2.47 4.81
C ILE A 310 23.75 3.54 3.95
N LEU A 311 24.63 4.36 4.52
CA LEU A 311 25.31 5.43 3.78
C LEU A 311 26.22 4.91 2.64
N LYS A 312 26.54 3.60 2.61
CA LYS A 312 27.28 2.95 1.55
C LYS A 312 26.39 2.24 0.53
N GLN A 313 25.08 2.17 0.74
CA GLN A 313 24.14 1.56 -0.19
C GLN A 313 23.92 2.48 -1.39
N SER A 314 23.93 1.93 -2.61
CA SER A 314 23.79 2.67 -3.86
C SER A 314 22.69 2.16 -4.77
N GLU A 315 22.08 1.03 -4.41
CA GLU A 315 21.03 0.37 -5.18
C GLU A 315 20.02 -0.30 -4.27
N ALA A 316 18.81 -0.51 -4.79
CA ALA A 316 17.80 -1.31 -4.13
C ALA A 316 18.10 -2.80 -4.33
N TRP A 317 18.10 -3.56 -3.23
CA TRP A 317 18.44 -4.97 -3.21
C TRP A 317 17.68 -5.72 -2.12
N GLY A 318 17.66 -7.06 -2.20
CA GLY A 318 17.02 -7.93 -1.22
C GLY A 318 15.49 -7.86 -1.27
N HIS A 319 14.85 -8.23 -0.18
CA HIS A 319 13.39 -8.29 -0.08
C HIS A 319 12.77 -6.91 -0.28
N ALA A 320 11.86 -6.79 -1.24
CA ALA A 320 11.39 -5.50 -1.74
C ALA A 320 10.54 -4.71 -0.72
N VAL A 321 9.74 -5.39 0.11
CA VAL A 321 8.92 -4.72 1.14
C VAL A 321 9.80 -4.21 2.27
N ARG A 322 10.74 -5.03 2.77
CA ARG A 322 11.72 -4.62 3.79
C ARG A 322 12.48 -3.38 3.36
N ALA A 323 13.01 -3.42 2.12
CA ALA A 323 13.72 -2.31 1.51
C ALA A 323 12.84 -1.04 1.43
N GLY A 324 11.65 -1.14 0.85
CA GLY A 324 10.75 0.01 0.66
C GLY A 324 10.35 0.68 1.96
N TYR A 325 10.07 -0.09 3.00
CA TYR A 325 9.77 0.46 4.34
C TYR A 325 11.00 1.12 4.97
N MET A 326 12.18 0.50 4.85
CA MET A 326 13.42 1.11 5.32
C MET A 326 13.70 2.43 4.59
N TYR A 327 13.56 2.46 3.27
CA TYR A 327 13.79 3.65 2.46
C TYR A 327 12.83 4.78 2.84
N ALA A 328 11.57 4.48 3.11
CA ALA A 328 10.62 5.44 3.67
C ALA A 328 11.09 5.95 5.05
N GLY A 329 11.55 5.06 5.93
CA GLY A 329 12.12 5.42 7.23
C GLY A 329 13.40 6.27 7.13
N ILE A 330 14.27 5.99 6.14
CA ILE A 330 15.44 6.84 5.84
C ILE A 330 15.00 8.26 5.49
N ALA A 331 14.00 8.40 4.61
CA ALA A 331 13.48 9.71 4.22
C ALA A 331 12.87 10.47 5.42
N ASP A 332 12.12 9.77 6.29
CA ASP A 332 11.57 10.33 7.53
C ASP A 332 12.69 10.85 8.46
N VAL A 333 13.67 10.00 8.77
CA VAL A 333 14.76 10.37 9.68
C VAL A 333 15.63 11.46 9.06
N ALA A 334 15.94 11.39 7.76
CA ALA A 334 16.70 12.42 7.05
C ALA A 334 16.03 13.80 7.16
N ALA A 335 14.71 13.85 6.95
CA ALA A 335 13.96 15.10 7.08
C ALA A 335 13.95 15.65 8.52
N LEU A 336 13.63 14.78 9.48
CA LEU A 336 13.49 15.16 10.90
C LEU A 336 14.81 15.54 11.56
N THR A 337 15.93 14.99 11.09
CA THR A 337 17.28 15.29 11.58
C THR A 337 18.03 16.29 10.71
N ARG A 338 17.54 16.57 9.50
CA ARG A 338 18.20 17.38 8.45
C ARG A 338 19.56 16.79 8.04
N ASP A 339 19.70 15.48 8.09
CA ASP A 339 20.93 14.75 7.77
C ASP A 339 21.13 14.67 6.26
N SER A 340 22.06 15.48 5.74
CA SER A 340 22.32 15.58 4.31
C SER A 340 22.87 14.28 3.69
N ASP A 341 23.53 13.43 4.47
CA ASP A 341 24.11 12.19 3.93
C ASP A 341 23.04 11.11 3.78
N TYR A 342 22.06 11.07 4.68
CA TYR A 342 20.86 10.28 4.49
C TYR A 342 20.03 10.76 3.30
N ILE A 343 19.88 12.10 3.11
CA ILE A 343 19.18 12.65 1.93
C ILE A 343 19.87 12.20 0.63
N LYS A 344 21.19 12.39 0.51
CA LYS A 344 21.95 11.95 -0.66
C LYS A 344 21.84 10.44 -0.89
N THR A 345 21.81 9.66 0.18
CA THR A 345 21.71 8.20 0.09
C THR A 345 20.34 7.78 -0.45
N ILE A 346 19.25 8.32 0.10
CA ILE A 346 17.91 7.97 -0.36
C ILE A 346 17.65 8.46 -1.79
N ASP A 347 18.18 9.62 -2.18
CA ASP A 347 18.12 10.12 -3.55
C ASP A 347 18.81 9.16 -4.54
N ARG A 348 19.98 8.65 -4.17
CA ARG A 348 20.74 7.69 -4.99
C ARG A 348 20.01 6.37 -5.14
N ILE A 349 19.44 5.84 -4.05
CA ILE A 349 18.69 4.59 -4.06
C ILE A 349 17.38 4.75 -4.87
N TRP A 350 16.65 5.84 -4.66
CA TRP A 350 15.43 6.15 -5.41
C TRP A 350 15.70 6.23 -6.91
N ASN A 351 16.79 6.91 -7.32
CA ASN A 351 17.19 6.98 -8.71
C ASN A 351 17.52 5.60 -9.30
N ASN A 352 18.17 4.70 -8.55
CA ASN A 352 18.41 3.33 -9.00
C ASN A 352 17.10 2.58 -9.22
N ILE A 353 16.14 2.67 -8.28
CA ILE A 353 14.82 2.03 -8.42
C ILE A 353 14.15 2.49 -9.72
N VAL A 354 13.94 3.80 -9.86
CA VAL A 354 13.12 4.36 -10.94
C VAL A 354 13.78 4.25 -12.31
N SER A 355 15.11 4.18 -12.37
CA SER A 355 15.82 4.06 -13.64
C SER A 355 16.07 2.61 -14.11
N LYS A 356 15.92 1.60 -13.22
CA LYS A 356 16.39 0.25 -13.54
C LYS A 356 15.56 -0.90 -12.99
N LYS A 357 14.76 -0.68 -11.94
CA LYS A 357 14.11 -1.75 -11.16
C LYS A 357 12.62 -1.54 -10.95
N TYR A 358 12.02 -0.62 -11.70
CA TYR A 358 10.65 -0.17 -11.58
C TYR A 358 9.82 -0.65 -12.77
N TYR A 359 8.80 -1.44 -12.54
CA TYR A 359 7.93 -1.94 -13.60
C TYR A 359 7.01 -0.84 -14.14
N LEU A 360 6.54 -1.00 -15.37
CA LEU A 360 5.62 -0.05 -15.99
C LEU A 360 4.36 0.18 -15.15
N THR A 361 3.88 -0.85 -14.47
CA THR A 361 2.74 -0.79 -13.54
C THR A 361 3.07 -0.14 -12.20
N GLY A 362 4.30 0.32 -11.99
CA GLY A 362 4.73 0.92 -10.73
C GLY A 362 5.09 -0.08 -9.64
N GLY A 363 5.06 -1.37 -9.94
CA GLY A 363 5.51 -2.42 -9.03
C GLY A 363 7.04 -2.51 -8.95
N VAL A 364 7.53 -3.20 -7.93
CA VAL A 364 8.94 -3.52 -7.73
C VAL A 364 9.10 -4.93 -7.15
N GLY A 365 10.29 -5.51 -7.31
CA GLY A 365 10.57 -6.88 -6.86
C GLY A 365 10.37 -7.89 -7.99
N ALA A 366 11.45 -8.22 -8.71
CA ALA A 366 11.40 -9.08 -9.89
C ALA A 366 11.30 -10.57 -9.55
N ARG A 367 11.85 -10.98 -8.40
CA ARG A 367 12.15 -12.39 -8.08
C ARG A 367 11.21 -12.96 -7.02
N HIS A 368 10.65 -14.13 -7.27
CA HIS A 368 9.96 -14.92 -6.25
C HIS A 368 10.90 -15.38 -5.13
N ALA A 369 12.11 -15.81 -5.50
CA ALA A 369 13.11 -16.20 -4.50
C ALA A 369 13.51 -15.02 -3.62
N GLY A 370 13.11 -15.06 -2.36
CA GLY A 370 13.34 -14.00 -1.38
C GLY A 370 12.44 -12.77 -1.58
N GLU A 371 11.40 -12.84 -2.42
CA GLU A 371 10.48 -11.70 -2.67
C GLU A 371 11.26 -10.42 -3.02
N ALA A 372 12.28 -10.58 -3.88
CA ALA A 372 13.40 -9.66 -3.92
C ALA A 372 13.47 -8.81 -5.19
N PHE A 373 14.17 -7.67 -5.07
CA PHE A 373 14.69 -6.96 -6.22
C PHE A 373 15.62 -7.86 -7.04
N GLY A 374 15.56 -7.74 -8.36
CA GLY A 374 16.53 -8.33 -9.28
C GLY A 374 17.75 -7.44 -9.49
N VAL A 375 18.65 -7.87 -10.39
CA VAL A 375 19.74 -7.02 -10.88
C VAL A 375 19.18 -5.87 -11.72
N ASP A 376 20.00 -4.90 -12.07
CA ASP A 376 19.60 -3.79 -12.93
C ASP A 376 18.96 -4.29 -14.24
N TYR A 377 17.77 -3.78 -14.58
CA TYR A 377 16.98 -4.13 -15.77
C TYR A 377 16.41 -5.57 -15.81
N GLU A 378 16.47 -6.33 -14.72
CA GLU A 378 15.77 -7.61 -14.58
C GLU A 378 14.32 -7.35 -14.25
N LEU A 379 13.49 -7.33 -15.30
CA LEU A 379 12.06 -7.02 -15.21
C LEU A 379 11.24 -8.07 -16.00
N PRO A 380 11.25 -9.36 -15.58
CA PRO A 380 10.47 -10.41 -16.23
C PRO A 380 8.98 -10.10 -16.12
N ASN A 381 8.18 -10.56 -17.11
CA ASN A 381 6.75 -10.30 -17.13
C ASN A 381 5.94 -11.39 -16.42
N MET A 382 6.04 -12.63 -16.83
CA MET A 382 5.25 -13.75 -16.29
C MET A 382 5.69 -14.17 -14.89
N THR A 383 6.98 -14.12 -14.62
CA THR A 383 7.58 -14.48 -13.33
C THR A 383 7.86 -13.28 -12.43
N ALA A 384 7.34 -12.09 -12.79
CA ALA A 384 7.43 -10.92 -11.93
C ALA A 384 6.75 -11.18 -10.58
N TYR A 385 7.49 -10.97 -9.48
CA TYR A 385 6.85 -11.05 -8.16
C TYR A 385 5.98 -9.84 -7.90
N ASN A 386 6.52 -8.63 -8.02
CA ASN A 386 5.73 -7.38 -7.93
C ASN A 386 4.71 -7.42 -6.80
N GLU A 387 5.19 -7.65 -5.58
CA GLU A 387 4.32 -7.84 -4.43
C GLU A 387 3.44 -6.60 -4.17
N THR A 388 2.19 -6.82 -3.86
CA THR A 388 1.23 -5.77 -3.47
C THR A 388 1.76 -4.92 -2.31
N CYS A 389 2.40 -5.53 -1.30
CA CYS A 389 3.01 -4.79 -0.19
C CYS A 389 4.20 -3.94 -0.64
N ALA A 390 4.99 -4.40 -1.61
CA ALA A 390 6.10 -3.64 -2.18
C ALA A 390 5.60 -2.42 -2.96
N ALA A 391 4.49 -2.55 -3.70
CA ALA A 391 3.83 -1.42 -4.35
C ALA A 391 3.35 -0.37 -3.32
N ILE A 392 2.73 -0.80 -2.20
CA ILE A 392 2.34 0.10 -1.11
C ILE A 392 3.57 0.80 -0.51
N ALA A 393 4.68 0.08 -0.30
CA ALA A 393 5.92 0.65 0.20
C ALA A 393 6.51 1.71 -0.77
N GLN A 394 6.35 1.52 -2.09
CA GLN A 394 6.73 2.54 -3.08
C GLN A 394 5.86 3.81 -2.97
N VAL A 395 4.57 3.69 -2.67
CA VAL A 395 3.73 4.86 -2.41
C VAL A 395 4.24 5.63 -1.19
N TYR A 396 4.56 4.93 -0.09
CA TYR A 396 5.11 5.57 1.11
C TYR A 396 6.45 6.26 0.85
N LEU A 397 7.36 5.61 0.11
CA LEU A 397 8.64 6.22 -0.25
C LEU A 397 8.45 7.46 -1.12
N ASN A 398 7.67 7.38 -2.18
CA ASN A 398 7.49 8.48 -3.13
C ASN A 398 6.81 9.69 -2.49
N GLU A 399 5.85 9.49 -1.57
CA GLU A 399 5.29 10.59 -0.80
C GLU A 399 6.34 11.32 0.02
N ARG A 400 7.17 10.56 0.78
CA ARG A 400 8.23 11.15 1.62
C ARG A 400 9.29 11.88 0.81
N MET A 401 9.64 11.34 -0.35
CA MET A 401 10.53 12.02 -1.30
C MET A 401 9.90 13.33 -1.81
N PHE A 402 8.58 13.36 -2.06
CA PHE A 402 7.89 14.60 -2.35
C PHE A 402 7.95 15.58 -1.17
N LEU A 403 7.69 15.14 0.05
CA LEU A 403 7.75 15.99 1.24
C LEU A 403 9.16 16.56 1.51
N LEU A 404 10.22 15.85 1.08
CA LEU A 404 11.60 16.33 1.13
C LEU A 404 11.88 17.38 0.05
N HIS A 405 11.46 17.16 -1.19
CA HIS A 405 11.97 17.88 -2.36
C HIS A 405 10.95 18.79 -3.05
N GLY A 406 9.65 18.52 -2.88
CA GLY A 406 8.56 19.25 -3.53
C GLY A 406 8.55 19.11 -5.05
N ASP A 407 9.04 17.99 -5.59
CA ASP A 407 9.13 17.74 -7.03
C ASP A 407 8.03 16.77 -7.47
N SER A 408 7.28 17.12 -8.53
CA SER A 408 6.16 16.33 -9.05
C SER A 408 6.56 14.94 -9.51
N LYS A 409 7.83 14.72 -9.89
CA LYS A 409 8.32 13.41 -10.35
C LYS A 409 8.09 12.28 -9.34
N TYR A 410 8.11 12.59 -8.06
CA TYR A 410 7.81 11.62 -7.00
C TYR A 410 6.32 11.29 -6.97
N ILE A 411 5.46 12.30 -7.18
CA ILE A 411 4.02 12.08 -7.26
C ILE A 411 3.64 11.36 -8.58
N ASP A 412 4.38 11.57 -9.67
CA ASP A 412 4.16 10.82 -10.91
C ASP A 412 4.42 9.32 -10.71
N CYS A 413 5.49 8.94 -9.98
CA CYS A 413 5.73 7.56 -9.59
C CYS A 413 4.66 7.05 -8.62
N LEU A 414 4.27 7.84 -7.62
CA LEU A 414 3.22 7.50 -6.67
C LEU A 414 1.90 7.22 -7.39
N GLU A 415 1.47 8.10 -8.28
CA GLU A 415 0.24 7.97 -9.06
C GLU A 415 0.25 6.69 -9.91
N ARG A 416 1.33 6.45 -10.67
CA ARG A 416 1.51 5.23 -11.47
C ARG A 416 1.39 3.97 -10.62
N THR A 417 2.10 3.91 -9.50
CA THR A 417 2.07 2.78 -8.57
C THR A 417 0.66 2.59 -8.00
N LEU A 418 0.02 3.67 -7.58
CA LEU A 418 -1.30 3.65 -6.96
C LEU A 418 -2.39 3.14 -7.90
N TYR A 419 -2.45 3.69 -9.14
CA TYR A 419 -3.48 3.38 -10.12
C TYR A 419 -3.27 2.03 -10.84
N ASN A 420 -2.11 1.40 -10.71
CA ASN A 420 -1.82 0.12 -11.35
C ASN A 420 -1.34 -0.93 -10.34
N GLY A 421 -0.13 -0.82 -9.81
CA GLY A 421 0.50 -1.86 -8.97
C GLY A 421 -0.22 -2.10 -7.64
N VAL A 422 -0.77 -1.07 -7.00
CA VAL A 422 -1.46 -1.22 -5.70
C VAL A 422 -2.87 -1.78 -5.90
N ILE A 423 -3.70 -1.12 -6.72
CA ILE A 423 -5.12 -1.50 -6.80
C ILE A 423 -5.35 -2.79 -7.60
N SER A 424 -4.37 -3.29 -8.37
CA SER A 424 -4.44 -4.63 -8.95
C SER A 424 -4.41 -5.72 -7.87
N GLY A 425 -3.80 -5.45 -6.72
CA GLY A 425 -3.74 -6.35 -5.58
C GLY A 425 -5.08 -6.67 -4.92
N MET A 426 -6.14 -5.91 -5.22
CA MET A 426 -7.47 -6.07 -4.64
C MET A 426 -8.53 -6.17 -5.73
N SER A 427 -9.45 -7.13 -5.62
CA SER A 427 -10.60 -7.20 -6.53
C SER A 427 -11.49 -5.95 -6.41
N MET A 428 -12.28 -5.67 -7.45
CA MET A 428 -13.12 -4.48 -7.51
C MET A 428 -14.18 -4.43 -6.40
N ASP A 429 -14.63 -5.59 -5.95
CA ASP A 429 -15.55 -5.75 -4.81
C ASP A 429 -14.86 -5.72 -3.43
N GLY A 430 -13.52 -5.76 -3.39
CA GLY A 430 -12.72 -5.69 -2.17
C GLY A 430 -12.57 -7.00 -1.40
N GLY A 431 -13.07 -8.14 -1.94
CA GLY A 431 -13.12 -9.42 -1.21
C GLY A 431 -12.04 -10.44 -1.57
N ARG A 432 -11.22 -10.17 -2.59
CA ARG A 432 -10.18 -11.10 -3.05
C ARG A 432 -8.89 -10.36 -3.42
N PHE A 433 -7.75 -11.06 -3.31
CA PHE A 433 -6.44 -10.42 -3.33
C PHE A 433 -5.43 -11.15 -4.22
N PHE A 434 -4.52 -10.38 -4.77
CA PHE A 434 -3.23 -10.86 -5.25
C PHE A 434 -2.14 -10.57 -4.23
N TYR A 435 -1.18 -11.51 -4.13
CA TYR A 435 0.09 -11.32 -3.47
C TYR A 435 1.10 -10.79 -4.51
N PRO A 436 1.59 -11.57 -5.49
CA PRO A 436 2.30 -11.09 -6.67
C PRO A 436 1.35 -10.49 -7.73
N ASN A 437 1.90 -9.60 -8.55
CA ASN A 437 1.19 -8.94 -9.65
C ASN A 437 2.00 -9.03 -10.96
N PRO A 438 1.92 -10.14 -11.71
CA PRO A 438 2.66 -10.33 -12.96
C PRO A 438 2.11 -9.45 -14.09
N LEU A 439 2.97 -9.17 -15.11
CA LEU A 439 2.59 -8.41 -16.30
C LEU A 439 2.20 -9.31 -17.48
N SER A 440 2.32 -10.62 -17.34
CA SER A 440 1.71 -11.59 -18.24
C SER A 440 1.32 -12.86 -17.48
N SER A 441 0.35 -13.60 -18.01
CA SER A 441 -0.15 -14.86 -17.47
C SER A 441 -0.50 -15.79 -18.61
N ASP A 442 -0.15 -17.07 -18.49
CA ASP A 442 -0.60 -18.12 -19.41
C ASP A 442 -1.87 -18.84 -18.93
N GLY A 443 -2.42 -18.42 -17.80
CA GLY A 443 -3.57 -19.03 -17.12
C GLY A 443 -3.24 -20.34 -16.39
N LYS A 444 -1.99 -20.80 -16.41
CA LYS A 444 -1.54 -22.09 -15.83
C LYS A 444 -0.45 -21.91 -14.77
N TYR A 445 0.49 -20.98 -14.99
CA TYR A 445 1.54 -20.68 -14.04
C TYR A 445 0.95 -20.14 -12.73
N LYS A 446 1.20 -20.87 -11.67
CA LYS A 446 0.67 -20.58 -10.32
C LYS A 446 1.51 -19.48 -9.66
N PHE A 447 1.31 -18.25 -10.09
CA PHE A 447 2.09 -17.10 -9.63
C PHE A 447 1.67 -16.58 -8.25
N ASN A 448 0.37 -16.73 -7.90
CA ASN A 448 -0.14 -16.16 -6.65
C ASN A 448 0.23 -17.03 -5.45
N ALA A 449 0.20 -16.45 -4.27
CA ALA A 449 0.44 -17.19 -3.03
C ALA A 449 -0.50 -18.39 -2.90
N ASP A 450 -0.10 -19.38 -2.09
CA ASP A 450 -0.79 -20.67 -1.93
C ASP A 450 -0.96 -21.46 -3.23
N GLY A 451 -0.12 -21.15 -4.25
CA GLY A 451 -0.04 -21.91 -5.51
C GLY A 451 -1.26 -21.76 -6.39
N THR A 452 -1.84 -20.58 -6.51
CA THR A 452 -3.03 -20.29 -7.33
C THR A 452 -2.70 -19.39 -8.52
N THR A 453 -3.66 -19.29 -9.45
CA THR A 453 -3.58 -18.45 -10.65
C THR A 453 -4.57 -17.29 -10.62
N THR A 454 -5.38 -17.20 -9.56
CA THR A 454 -6.45 -16.21 -9.40
C THR A 454 -6.36 -15.51 -8.05
N ARG A 455 -7.10 -14.42 -7.89
CA ARG A 455 -7.22 -13.75 -6.60
C ARG A 455 -7.84 -14.66 -5.55
N GLN A 456 -7.32 -14.63 -4.35
CA GLN A 456 -7.81 -15.45 -3.24
C GLN A 456 -8.49 -14.58 -2.17
N PRO A 457 -9.48 -15.12 -1.45
CA PRO A 457 -10.16 -14.37 -0.38
C PRO A 457 -9.25 -14.07 0.81
N TRP A 458 -8.22 -14.89 1.00
CA TRP A 458 -7.20 -14.72 2.06
C TRP A 458 -5.98 -15.60 1.77
N PHE A 459 -4.90 -15.41 2.54
CA PHE A 459 -3.67 -16.22 2.51
C PHE A 459 -3.25 -16.62 3.90
N GLY A 460 -2.55 -17.74 4.04
CA GLY A 460 -1.96 -18.16 5.31
C GLY A 460 -1.01 -17.10 5.86
N CYS A 461 -0.12 -16.55 5.01
CA CYS A 461 0.63 -15.32 5.27
C CYS A 461 -0.18 -14.12 4.73
N ALA A 462 -0.92 -13.44 5.60
CA ALA A 462 -1.91 -12.45 5.18
C ALA A 462 -1.37 -11.02 5.07
N CYS A 463 -0.07 -10.83 4.80
CA CYS A 463 0.50 -9.47 4.79
C CYS A 463 -0.13 -8.58 3.71
N CYS A 464 -0.38 -9.06 2.50
CA CYS A 464 -0.96 -8.23 1.44
C CYS A 464 -2.43 -7.84 1.67
N PRO A 465 -3.35 -8.76 2.03
CA PRO A 465 -4.73 -8.38 2.36
C PRO A 465 -4.80 -7.41 3.54
N SER A 466 -4.10 -7.69 4.63
CA SER A 466 -4.08 -6.82 5.81
C SER A 466 -3.45 -5.45 5.52
N ASN A 467 -2.42 -5.41 4.65
CA ASN A 467 -1.80 -4.14 4.23
C ASN A 467 -2.74 -3.31 3.33
N LEU A 468 -3.49 -3.93 2.42
CA LEU A 468 -4.52 -3.25 1.62
C LEU A 468 -5.66 -2.73 2.50
N SER A 469 -6.06 -3.49 3.54
CA SER A 469 -7.12 -3.08 4.47
C SER A 469 -6.76 -1.77 5.20
N ARG A 470 -5.47 -1.51 5.50
CA ARG A 470 -5.03 -0.25 6.10
C ARG A 470 -4.70 0.83 5.07
N PHE A 471 -4.16 0.45 3.90
CA PHE A 471 -3.65 1.42 2.93
C PHE A 471 -4.77 2.13 2.17
N ILE A 472 -5.75 1.38 1.61
CA ILE A 472 -6.81 1.99 0.80
C ILE A 472 -7.59 3.06 1.58
N PRO A 473 -8.00 2.84 2.85
CA PRO A 473 -8.66 3.90 3.63
C PRO A 473 -7.78 5.10 3.96
N SER A 474 -6.45 4.99 3.89
CA SER A 474 -5.52 6.11 4.14
C SER A 474 -5.37 7.07 2.97
N LEU A 475 -5.90 6.73 1.78
CA LEU A 475 -5.76 7.51 0.54
C LEU A 475 -6.01 9.02 0.67
N PRO A 476 -6.99 9.50 1.46
CA PRO A 476 -7.21 10.95 1.61
C PRO A 476 -5.98 11.74 2.03
N GLY A 477 -5.00 11.12 2.70
CA GLY A 477 -3.76 11.76 3.14
C GLY A 477 -2.75 12.05 2.01
N TYR A 478 -2.95 11.54 0.79
CA TYR A 478 -1.98 11.67 -0.32
C TYR A 478 -2.35 12.75 -1.34
N LEU A 479 -3.54 13.37 -1.21
CA LEU A 479 -4.05 14.27 -2.24
C LEU A 479 -3.34 15.63 -2.27
N TYR A 480 -2.91 16.12 -1.11
CA TYR A 480 -2.38 17.49 -0.97
C TYR A 480 -1.13 17.57 -0.11
N GLY A 481 -0.25 18.49 -0.48
CA GLY A 481 0.86 18.96 0.38
C GLY A 481 0.75 20.45 0.65
N VAL A 482 1.43 20.95 1.68
CA VAL A 482 1.48 22.38 2.01
C VAL A 482 2.91 22.82 2.29
N LYS A 483 3.28 23.98 1.75
CA LYS A 483 4.49 24.70 2.14
C LYS A 483 4.18 26.18 2.19
N ASP A 484 4.42 26.80 3.33
CA ASP A 484 4.14 28.21 3.55
C ASP A 484 2.69 28.59 3.18
N LYS A 485 2.47 29.37 2.10
CA LYS A 485 1.16 29.76 1.56
C LYS A 485 0.70 28.89 0.41
N ASP A 486 1.49 27.92 0.01
CA ASP A 486 1.30 27.11 -1.17
C ASP A 486 0.65 25.77 -0.82
N ILE A 487 -0.45 25.46 -1.50
CA ILE A 487 -1.14 24.17 -1.45
C ILE A 487 -0.80 23.42 -2.73
N TYR A 488 -0.16 22.27 -2.62
CA TYR A 488 0.19 21.38 -3.72
C TYR A 488 -0.96 20.39 -3.97
N VAL A 489 -1.56 20.43 -5.14
CA VAL A 489 -2.56 19.48 -5.61
C VAL A 489 -1.82 18.33 -6.28
N ASN A 490 -1.64 17.23 -5.54
CA ASN A 490 -0.80 16.09 -5.92
C ASN A 490 -1.56 15.04 -6.72
N LEU A 491 -2.74 14.62 -6.23
CA LEU A 491 -3.60 13.64 -6.90
C LEU A 491 -4.96 14.24 -7.16
N PHE A 492 -5.56 13.82 -8.27
CA PHE A 492 -6.90 14.27 -8.70
C PHE A 492 -7.96 13.24 -8.30
N ALA A 493 -8.85 13.63 -7.41
CA ALA A 493 -9.96 12.80 -6.94
C ALA A 493 -11.07 13.71 -6.41
N GLY A 494 -12.31 13.48 -6.79
CA GLY A 494 -13.43 14.25 -6.28
C GLY A 494 -13.47 14.23 -4.74
N ASN A 495 -13.38 15.41 -4.12
CA ASN A 495 -13.29 15.52 -2.66
C ASN A 495 -13.74 16.88 -2.13
N THR A 496 -13.94 16.94 -0.82
CA THR A 496 -13.96 18.20 -0.07
C THR A 496 -12.85 18.18 0.96
N SER A 497 -12.00 19.21 0.97
CA SER A 497 -10.86 19.31 1.86
C SER A 497 -10.87 20.59 2.69
N THR A 498 -10.46 20.49 3.96
CA THR A 498 -10.27 21.62 4.87
C THR A 498 -8.80 21.68 5.28
N ILE A 499 -8.02 22.45 4.55
CA ILE A 499 -6.57 22.47 4.63
C ILE A 499 -6.12 23.60 5.57
N GLN A 500 -5.25 23.30 6.52
CA GLN A 500 -4.62 24.31 7.40
C GLN A 500 -3.39 24.89 6.70
N VAL A 501 -3.42 26.19 6.43
CA VAL A 501 -2.33 26.94 5.80
C VAL A 501 -1.99 28.09 6.73
N MET A 502 -0.77 28.14 7.27
CA MET A 502 -0.35 29.16 8.25
C MET A 502 -1.35 29.33 9.42
N GLY A 503 -1.93 28.23 9.91
CA GLY A 503 -2.90 28.21 11.01
C GLY A 503 -4.31 28.70 10.66
N LYS A 504 -4.61 28.95 9.37
CA LYS A 504 -5.92 29.37 8.88
C LYS A 504 -6.45 28.36 7.86
N GLU A 505 -7.77 28.28 7.73
CA GLU A 505 -8.42 27.30 6.86
C GLU A 505 -8.56 27.79 5.43
N VAL A 506 -8.19 26.92 4.49
CA VAL A 506 -8.59 26.97 3.08
C VAL A 506 -9.48 25.75 2.81
N VAL A 507 -10.67 25.95 2.26
CA VAL A 507 -11.61 24.86 1.95
C VAL A 507 -11.75 24.78 0.44
N LEU A 508 -11.45 23.60 -0.09
CA LEU A 508 -11.54 23.27 -1.51
C LEU A 508 -12.61 22.20 -1.73
N GLU A 509 -13.30 22.29 -2.86
CA GLU A 509 -14.18 21.25 -3.37
C GLU A 509 -13.73 20.89 -4.78
N GLU A 510 -13.28 19.65 -4.96
CA GLU A 510 -12.83 19.13 -6.24
C GLU A 510 -13.87 18.18 -6.83
N THR A 511 -14.18 18.39 -8.11
CA THR A 511 -15.09 17.53 -8.89
C THR A 511 -14.35 17.05 -10.13
N THR A 512 -14.31 15.73 -10.35
CA THR A 512 -13.63 15.10 -11.49
C THR A 512 -14.11 13.66 -11.68
N GLU A 513 -14.00 13.17 -12.90
CA GLU A 513 -14.11 11.75 -13.25
C GLU A 513 -12.72 11.11 -13.52
N TYR A 514 -11.64 11.76 -13.12
CA TYR A 514 -10.29 11.22 -13.22
C TYR A 514 -10.20 9.82 -12.55
N PRO A 515 -9.59 8.81 -13.17
CA PRO A 515 -8.72 8.81 -14.36
C PRO A 515 -9.45 8.57 -15.70
N TRP A 516 -10.77 8.63 -15.76
CA TRP A 516 -11.54 8.33 -16.96
C TRP A 516 -11.54 9.47 -17.99
N ASN A 517 -11.45 10.69 -17.51
CA ASN A 517 -11.20 11.87 -18.33
C ASN A 517 -10.29 12.85 -17.60
N GLY A 518 -9.80 13.85 -18.33
CA GLY A 518 -8.84 14.84 -17.81
C GLY A 518 -9.48 16.13 -17.29
N ASP A 519 -10.80 16.18 -17.11
CA ASP A 519 -11.49 17.36 -16.63
C ASP A 519 -11.55 17.39 -15.09
N ILE A 520 -10.95 18.43 -14.52
CA ILE A 520 -10.94 18.66 -13.08
C ILE A 520 -11.42 20.09 -12.79
N LYS A 521 -12.33 20.22 -11.84
CA LYS A 521 -12.82 21.51 -11.35
C LYS A 521 -12.56 21.62 -9.85
N ILE A 522 -11.84 22.67 -9.44
CA ILE A 522 -11.63 23.00 -8.04
C ILE A 522 -12.33 24.31 -7.72
N LEU A 523 -13.26 24.29 -6.77
CA LEU A 523 -13.93 25.47 -6.23
C LEU A 523 -13.32 25.84 -4.87
N VAL A 524 -12.87 27.07 -4.72
CA VAL A 524 -12.39 27.64 -3.45
C VAL A 524 -13.58 28.06 -2.61
N LYS A 525 -14.04 27.19 -1.69
CA LYS A 525 -15.20 27.46 -0.80
C LYS A 525 -14.88 28.48 0.29
N LYS A 526 -13.60 28.49 0.74
CA LYS A 526 -13.10 29.42 1.78
C LYS A 526 -11.59 29.64 1.54
N SER A 527 -11.14 30.88 1.68
CA SER A 527 -9.73 31.22 1.77
C SER A 527 -9.52 32.13 2.97
N GLY A 528 -8.99 31.57 4.08
CA GLY A 528 -8.63 32.33 5.28
C GLY A 528 -7.27 33.03 5.21
N VAL A 529 -6.47 32.71 4.16
CA VAL A 529 -5.09 33.17 3.99
C VAL A 529 -5.00 34.16 2.85
N LYS A 530 -4.58 35.39 3.11
CA LYS A 530 -4.31 36.37 2.05
C LYS A 530 -3.07 35.94 1.25
N GLY A 531 -3.24 35.81 -0.07
CA GLY A 531 -2.16 35.42 -0.98
C GLY A 531 -1.83 33.91 -0.93
N ALA A 532 -2.78 33.04 -0.55
CA ALA A 532 -2.64 31.60 -0.73
C ALA A 532 -2.59 31.25 -2.21
N ASN A 533 -1.80 30.23 -2.57
CA ASN A 533 -1.66 29.73 -3.94
C ASN A 533 -2.06 28.26 -4.01
N LEU A 534 -2.49 27.82 -5.19
CA LEU A 534 -2.56 26.41 -5.55
C LEU A 534 -1.45 26.09 -6.55
N LEU A 535 -0.65 25.09 -6.25
CA LEU A 535 0.35 24.51 -7.13
C LEU A 535 -0.29 23.27 -7.76
N VAL A 536 -0.78 23.39 -8.99
CA VAL A 536 -1.46 22.32 -9.71
C VAL A 536 -0.40 21.44 -10.40
N ARG A 537 -0.33 20.16 -10.03
CA ARG A 537 0.57 19.21 -10.70
C ARG A 537 0.14 19.02 -12.15
N ILE A 538 1.09 19.14 -13.06
CA ILE A 538 0.92 18.65 -14.43
C ILE A 538 1.58 17.28 -14.50
N PRO A 539 0.81 16.19 -14.67
CA PRO A 539 1.33 14.82 -14.62
C PRO A 539 2.46 14.54 -15.61
N GLY A 540 3.35 13.62 -15.27
CA GLY A 540 4.46 13.21 -16.13
C GLY A 540 4.00 12.75 -17.52
N TRP A 541 2.92 11.96 -17.57
CA TRP A 541 2.34 11.49 -18.83
C TRP A 541 1.82 12.63 -19.75
N VAL A 542 1.37 13.76 -19.17
CA VAL A 542 1.04 15.01 -19.93
C VAL A 542 2.32 15.67 -20.42
N ARG A 543 3.40 15.61 -19.66
CA ARG A 543 4.70 16.21 -19.99
C ARG A 543 5.59 15.31 -20.86
N ASN A 544 5.00 14.34 -21.56
CA ASN A 544 5.67 13.36 -22.41
C ASN A 544 6.71 12.49 -21.65
N GLN A 545 6.46 12.19 -20.38
CA GLN A 545 7.35 11.42 -19.53
C GLN A 545 6.60 10.25 -18.88
N VAL A 546 6.93 9.01 -19.26
CA VAL A 546 6.33 7.79 -18.69
C VAL A 546 6.75 7.62 -17.23
N VAL A 547 8.05 7.66 -16.99
CA VAL A 547 8.69 7.67 -15.66
C VAL A 547 9.82 8.70 -15.67
N PRO A 548 10.27 9.23 -14.52
CA PRO A 548 11.32 10.26 -14.47
C PRO A 548 12.74 9.65 -14.69
N SER A 549 12.89 8.86 -15.74
CA SER A 549 14.13 8.22 -16.17
C SER A 549 14.04 7.79 -17.64
N ASP A 550 15.06 7.13 -18.17
CA ASP A 550 15.09 6.54 -19.50
C ASP A 550 14.61 5.08 -19.57
N LEU A 551 14.07 4.55 -18.45
CA LEU A 551 13.62 3.16 -18.38
C LEU A 551 12.44 2.87 -19.33
N TYR A 552 11.51 3.83 -19.45
CA TYR A 552 10.38 3.78 -20.38
C TYR A 552 10.22 5.12 -21.10
N LYS A 553 9.76 5.07 -22.33
CA LYS A 553 9.43 6.25 -23.13
C LYS A 553 8.23 5.99 -24.03
N TYR A 554 7.51 7.03 -24.38
CA TYR A 554 6.48 6.94 -25.41
C TYR A 554 7.11 6.68 -26.78
N SER A 555 6.45 5.90 -27.62
CA SER A 555 6.90 5.60 -28.97
C SER A 555 6.69 6.76 -29.95
N ASP A 556 5.73 7.65 -29.63
CA ASP A 556 5.48 8.90 -30.34
C ASP A 556 6.16 10.08 -29.65
N ALA A 557 6.32 11.19 -30.37
CA ALA A 557 6.87 12.45 -29.84
C ALA A 557 5.78 13.45 -29.45
N GLU A 558 4.50 13.10 -29.58
CA GLU A 558 3.40 13.99 -29.31
C GLU A 558 3.26 14.23 -27.80
N GLN A 559 3.18 15.49 -27.42
CA GLN A 559 2.89 15.88 -26.03
C GLN A 559 1.40 16.19 -25.91
N PRO A 560 0.64 15.51 -25.01
CA PRO A 560 -0.75 15.84 -24.78
C PRO A 560 -0.93 17.31 -24.37
N ALA A 561 -1.98 17.94 -24.91
CA ALA A 561 -2.29 19.31 -24.52
C ALA A 561 -2.89 19.37 -23.12
N TYR A 562 -2.69 20.48 -22.43
CA TYR A 562 -3.32 20.78 -21.16
C TYR A 562 -3.67 22.25 -21.03
N SER A 563 -4.63 22.55 -20.18
CA SER A 563 -4.95 23.93 -19.81
C SER A 563 -5.33 24.03 -18.34
N VAL A 564 -4.96 25.14 -17.73
CA VAL A 564 -5.41 25.54 -16.39
C VAL A 564 -5.98 26.95 -16.49
N SER A 565 -7.15 27.19 -15.92
CA SER A 565 -7.77 28.51 -15.90
C SER A 565 -8.37 28.82 -14.54
N VAL A 566 -8.45 30.13 -14.22
CA VAL A 566 -9.14 30.65 -13.04
C VAL A 566 -10.23 31.62 -13.51
N ASN A 567 -11.48 31.29 -13.19
CA ASN A 567 -12.65 32.10 -13.60
C ASN A 567 -12.66 32.38 -15.11
N GLY A 568 -12.23 31.40 -15.93
CA GLY A 568 -12.14 31.48 -17.38
C GLY A 568 -10.88 32.16 -17.94
N LYS A 569 -9.97 32.66 -17.09
CA LYS A 569 -8.69 33.22 -17.52
C LYS A 569 -7.61 32.15 -17.47
N VAL A 570 -6.93 31.92 -18.59
CA VAL A 570 -5.83 30.93 -18.67
C VAL A 570 -4.68 31.34 -17.73
N VAL A 571 -4.09 30.36 -17.08
CA VAL A 571 -2.90 30.49 -16.24
C VAL A 571 -1.72 29.91 -16.98
N GLU A 572 -0.67 30.68 -17.13
CA GLU A 572 0.60 30.26 -17.70
C GLU A 572 1.68 30.25 -16.61
N GLY A 573 2.71 29.43 -16.79
CA GLY A 573 3.84 29.39 -15.87
C GLY A 573 4.94 28.43 -16.32
N ASP A 574 6.12 28.61 -15.75
CA ASP A 574 7.28 27.77 -16.01
C ASP A 574 7.20 26.50 -15.12
N LEU A 575 6.85 25.37 -15.76
CA LEU A 575 6.80 24.07 -15.08
C LEU A 575 8.17 23.59 -14.58
N ALA A 576 9.24 23.89 -15.31
CA ALA A 576 10.58 23.47 -14.94
C ALA A 576 11.05 24.20 -13.68
N ALA A 577 10.85 25.52 -13.61
CA ALA A 577 11.18 26.32 -12.43
C ALA A 577 10.34 25.90 -11.19
N ASN A 578 9.12 25.40 -11.40
CA ASN A 578 8.21 24.96 -10.35
C ASN A 578 8.16 23.42 -10.19
N LYS A 579 9.17 22.71 -10.68
CA LYS A 579 9.30 21.25 -10.51
C LYS A 579 8.06 20.47 -10.91
N GLY A 580 7.44 20.84 -12.06
CA GLY A 580 6.26 20.19 -12.63
C GLY A 580 4.91 20.66 -12.08
N TYR A 581 4.88 21.74 -11.31
CA TYR A 581 3.64 22.38 -10.85
C TYR A 581 3.37 23.70 -11.57
N LEU A 582 2.09 23.96 -11.87
CA LEU A 582 1.63 25.25 -12.38
C LEU A 582 1.05 26.09 -11.24
N PRO A 583 1.62 27.28 -10.92
CA PRO A 583 1.18 28.08 -9.80
C PRO A 583 -0.04 28.93 -10.14
N VAL A 584 -1.18 28.65 -9.50
CA VAL A 584 -2.38 29.49 -9.47
C VAL A 584 -2.26 30.43 -8.27
N LYS A 585 -1.92 31.68 -8.51
CA LYS A 585 -1.57 32.65 -7.44
C LYS A 585 -2.80 33.36 -6.85
N ASN A 586 -2.71 33.69 -5.55
CA ASN A 586 -3.66 34.56 -4.84
C ASN A 586 -5.12 34.09 -4.90
N ILE A 587 -5.37 32.81 -4.68
CA ILE A 587 -6.73 32.23 -4.69
C ILE A 587 -7.63 32.89 -3.64
N LYS A 588 -8.89 33.10 -4.01
CA LYS A 588 -9.93 33.75 -3.20
C LYS A 588 -11.17 32.86 -3.11
N LYS A 589 -11.96 33.07 -2.06
CA LYS A 589 -13.29 32.44 -1.97
C LYS A 589 -14.11 32.74 -3.22
N GLY A 590 -14.69 31.71 -3.81
CA GLY A 590 -15.51 31.77 -5.02
C GLY A 590 -14.73 31.53 -6.32
N ASP A 591 -13.39 31.50 -6.28
CA ASP A 591 -12.60 31.18 -7.47
C ASP A 591 -12.88 29.74 -7.93
N VAL A 592 -13.05 29.59 -9.24
CA VAL A 592 -13.22 28.31 -9.92
C VAL A 592 -11.99 28.06 -10.78
N ILE A 593 -11.20 27.07 -10.37
CA ILE A 593 -10.05 26.59 -11.14
C ILE A 593 -10.53 25.42 -12.00
N ARG A 594 -10.31 25.49 -13.32
CA ARG A 594 -10.57 24.42 -14.26
C ARG A 594 -9.25 23.93 -14.83
N ILE A 595 -9.08 22.63 -14.82
CA ILE A 595 -7.92 21.93 -15.35
C ILE A 595 -8.43 20.96 -16.40
N HIS A 596 -7.75 20.89 -17.52
CA HIS A 596 -8.01 19.93 -18.58
C HIS A 596 -6.71 19.28 -19.02
N PHE A 597 -6.71 17.97 -19.16
CA PHE A 597 -5.63 17.17 -19.72
C PHE A 597 -6.18 16.35 -20.88
N ASP A 598 -5.61 16.50 -22.09
CA ASP A 598 -5.86 15.52 -23.14
C ASP A 598 -5.35 14.14 -22.71
N MET A 599 -6.15 13.12 -22.95
CA MET A 599 -5.82 11.74 -22.58
C MET A 599 -5.82 10.83 -23.84
N PRO A 600 -4.87 11.00 -24.76
CA PRO A 600 -4.72 10.09 -25.89
C PRO A 600 -4.31 8.70 -25.39
N VAL A 601 -4.66 7.69 -26.17
CA VAL A 601 -4.10 6.34 -25.99
C VAL A 601 -2.71 6.33 -26.62
N ARG A 602 -1.71 5.90 -25.88
CA ARG A 602 -0.31 5.95 -26.29
C ARG A 602 0.38 4.61 -26.11
N THR A 603 1.37 4.33 -26.96
CA THR A 603 2.25 3.17 -26.79
C THR A 603 3.55 3.56 -26.09
N VAL A 604 4.02 2.64 -25.25
CA VAL A 604 5.24 2.78 -24.46
C VAL A 604 6.23 1.70 -24.86
N VAL A 605 7.51 2.06 -24.99
CA VAL A 605 8.62 1.14 -25.21
C VAL A 605 9.55 1.15 -23.99
N ALA A 606 10.10 0.00 -23.65
CA ALA A 606 11.11 -0.12 -22.60
C ALA A 606 12.52 0.20 -23.11
N ASN A 607 13.42 0.56 -22.19
CA ASN A 607 14.86 0.64 -22.47
C ASN A 607 15.35 -0.71 -23.03
N GLY A 608 16.18 -0.69 -24.08
CA GLY A 608 16.69 -1.92 -24.73
C GLY A 608 17.50 -2.86 -23.84
N LYS A 609 17.85 -2.43 -22.61
CA LYS A 609 18.47 -3.28 -21.59
C LYS A 609 17.48 -4.21 -20.90
N VAL A 610 16.17 -3.91 -20.94
CA VAL A 610 15.10 -4.77 -20.43
C VAL A 610 14.87 -5.88 -21.45
N ALA A 611 15.44 -7.04 -21.22
CA ALA A 611 15.46 -8.14 -22.18
C ALA A 611 14.05 -8.66 -22.52
N ASP A 612 13.19 -8.74 -21.52
CA ASP A 612 11.83 -9.29 -21.62
C ASP A 612 10.89 -8.42 -22.47
N ASP A 613 11.21 -7.14 -22.66
CA ASP A 613 10.33 -6.18 -23.37
C ASP A 613 10.88 -5.73 -24.71
N ARG A 614 12.00 -6.32 -25.18
CA ARG A 614 12.58 -6.00 -26.49
C ARG A 614 11.61 -6.32 -27.61
N GLY A 615 11.41 -5.36 -28.52
CA GLY A 615 10.51 -5.50 -29.66
C GLY A 615 9.04 -5.51 -29.29
N LYS A 616 8.71 -5.10 -28.05
CA LYS A 616 7.34 -5.01 -27.56
C LYS A 616 6.96 -3.57 -27.22
N VAL A 617 5.65 -3.35 -27.15
CA VAL A 617 5.03 -2.12 -26.66
C VAL A 617 3.96 -2.46 -25.63
N ALA A 618 3.80 -1.57 -24.67
CA ALA A 618 2.64 -1.53 -23.78
C ALA A 618 1.71 -0.36 -24.16
N VAL A 619 0.48 -0.39 -23.68
CA VAL A 619 -0.53 0.63 -23.98
C VAL A 619 -0.93 1.35 -22.69
N GLU A 620 -0.98 2.69 -22.75
CA GLU A 620 -1.39 3.55 -21.63
C GLU A 620 -2.44 4.57 -22.09
N ARG A 621 -3.28 4.99 -21.14
CA ARG A 621 -4.15 6.16 -21.29
C ARG A 621 -4.24 6.90 -19.97
N GLY A 622 -3.75 8.15 -19.95
CA GLY A 622 -3.58 8.88 -18.69
C GLY A 622 -2.66 8.12 -17.72
N PRO A 623 -3.04 7.95 -16.43
CA PRO A 623 -2.23 7.20 -15.46
C PRO A 623 -2.38 5.69 -15.55
N LEU A 624 -3.28 5.17 -16.40
CA LEU A 624 -3.64 3.75 -16.46
C LEU A 624 -2.82 3.00 -17.49
N VAL A 625 -2.23 1.88 -17.07
CA VAL A 625 -1.66 0.84 -17.94
C VAL A 625 -2.78 -0.11 -18.33
N TYR A 626 -2.77 -0.60 -19.57
CA TYR A 626 -3.77 -1.52 -20.12
C TYR A 626 -3.16 -2.89 -20.40
N CYS A 627 -4.00 -3.92 -20.32
CA CYS A 627 -3.65 -5.29 -20.68
C CYS A 627 -4.78 -5.94 -21.48
N ALA A 628 -4.46 -6.97 -22.27
CA ALA A 628 -5.44 -7.82 -22.90
C ALA A 628 -5.66 -9.08 -22.06
N GLU A 629 -6.89 -9.57 -21.96
CA GLU A 629 -7.22 -10.91 -21.47
C GLU A 629 -7.82 -11.76 -22.59
N ALA A 630 -7.52 -13.07 -22.59
CA ALA A 630 -8.06 -13.98 -23.59
C ALA A 630 -9.60 -14.00 -23.59
N VAL A 631 -10.20 -13.91 -22.42
CA VAL A 631 -11.67 -13.89 -22.24
C VAL A 631 -12.35 -12.67 -22.91
N ASP A 632 -11.66 -11.55 -23.10
CA ASP A 632 -12.16 -10.39 -23.83
C ASP A 632 -11.91 -10.47 -25.35
N ASN A 633 -11.21 -11.51 -25.80
CA ASN A 633 -10.67 -11.65 -27.15
C ASN A 633 -10.94 -13.04 -27.74
N ASP A 634 -12.16 -13.57 -27.53
CA ASP A 634 -12.67 -14.85 -28.07
C ASP A 634 -11.78 -16.06 -27.75
N GLY A 635 -11.08 -16.03 -26.62
CA GLY A 635 -10.15 -17.08 -26.19
C GLY A 635 -8.83 -17.13 -26.98
N ALA A 636 -8.51 -16.07 -27.73
CA ALA A 636 -7.29 -16.00 -28.53
C ALA A 636 -6.00 -16.13 -27.67
N PRO A 637 -4.90 -16.65 -28.24
CA PRO A 637 -3.61 -16.78 -27.53
C PRO A 637 -2.90 -15.42 -27.39
N ILE A 638 -3.36 -14.62 -26.43
CA ILE A 638 -2.98 -13.21 -26.21
C ILE A 638 -1.48 -13.00 -26.05
N LEU A 639 -0.75 -13.95 -25.50
CA LEU A 639 0.70 -13.84 -25.33
C LEU A 639 1.47 -13.75 -26.67
N ARG A 640 0.81 -14.09 -27.77
CA ARG A 640 1.37 -14.05 -29.14
C ARG A 640 0.70 -13.00 -30.00
N SER A 641 0.19 -11.93 -29.40
CA SER A 641 -0.41 -10.80 -30.12
C SER A 641 0.67 -9.83 -30.61
N VAL A 642 0.51 -9.40 -31.85
CA VAL A 642 1.34 -8.41 -32.54
C VAL A 642 0.46 -7.22 -32.89
N VAL A 643 0.82 -6.05 -32.40
CA VAL A 643 0.16 -4.78 -32.74
C VAL A 643 1.01 -4.03 -33.77
N ALA A 644 0.36 -3.22 -34.62
CA ALA A 644 1.06 -2.43 -35.62
C ALA A 644 2.06 -1.45 -34.94
N LYS A 645 3.07 -1.03 -35.68
CA LYS A 645 4.06 -0.06 -35.19
C LYS A 645 3.44 1.28 -34.77
N ASN A 646 2.40 1.70 -35.50
CA ASN A 646 1.60 2.89 -35.20
C ASN A 646 0.13 2.44 -35.13
N PRO A 647 -0.34 1.86 -34.02
CA PRO A 647 -1.67 1.32 -33.95
C PRO A 647 -2.71 2.43 -33.83
N ALA A 648 -3.82 2.27 -34.57
CA ALA A 648 -4.99 3.10 -34.35
C ALA A 648 -5.78 2.55 -33.16
N PHE A 649 -6.20 3.44 -32.29
CA PHE A 649 -6.95 3.07 -31.09
C PHE A 649 -8.37 3.66 -31.12
N SER A 650 -9.32 2.91 -30.57
CA SER A 650 -10.65 3.42 -30.22
C SER A 650 -10.92 3.17 -28.74
N VAL A 651 -11.58 4.11 -28.06
CA VAL A 651 -11.98 4.00 -26.65
C VAL A 651 -13.42 3.52 -26.60
N ILE A 652 -13.69 2.52 -25.76
CA ILE A 652 -15.03 1.97 -25.52
C ILE A 652 -15.43 2.37 -24.10
N ASP A 653 -16.42 3.25 -24.00
CA ASP A 653 -17.00 3.65 -22.74
C ASP A 653 -17.95 2.57 -22.21
N GLY A 654 -17.96 2.39 -20.90
CA GLY A 654 -18.91 1.50 -20.25
C GLY A 654 -18.70 0.00 -20.52
N TYR A 655 -17.48 -0.42 -20.87
CA TYR A 655 -17.15 -1.82 -21.07
C TYR A 655 -17.41 -2.63 -19.79
N SER A 656 -18.30 -3.61 -19.86
CA SER A 656 -18.74 -4.38 -18.71
C SER A 656 -17.84 -5.58 -18.46
N ILE A 657 -17.32 -5.69 -17.27
CA ILE A 657 -16.55 -6.84 -16.79
C ILE A 657 -17.39 -7.59 -15.75
N SER A 658 -17.77 -8.83 -16.07
CA SER A 658 -18.43 -9.71 -15.11
C SER A 658 -17.46 -10.14 -14.00
N ASN A 659 -17.95 -10.26 -12.77
CA ASN A 659 -17.16 -10.74 -11.64
C ASN A 659 -17.59 -12.17 -11.30
N THR A 660 -17.02 -13.15 -11.98
CA THR A 660 -17.37 -14.56 -11.79
C THR A 660 -16.64 -15.22 -10.63
N GLU A 661 -15.57 -14.59 -10.13
CA GLU A 661 -14.81 -15.10 -8.98
C GLU A 661 -15.50 -14.82 -7.65
N SER A 662 -16.36 -13.80 -7.59
CA SER A 662 -17.12 -13.42 -6.39
C SER A 662 -18.60 -13.66 -6.60
N GLN A 663 -19.15 -14.69 -5.98
CA GLN A 663 -20.58 -15.04 -6.13
C GLN A 663 -21.47 -13.86 -5.72
N GLY A 664 -22.41 -13.51 -6.62
CA GLY A 664 -23.37 -12.44 -6.39
C GLY A 664 -22.82 -11.02 -6.50
N ALA A 665 -21.53 -10.83 -6.76
CA ALA A 665 -20.99 -9.49 -7.01
C ALA A 665 -21.43 -8.99 -8.40
N PRO A 666 -21.86 -7.72 -8.51
CA PRO A 666 -22.28 -7.16 -9.79
C PRO A 666 -21.10 -7.02 -10.76
N ALA A 667 -21.39 -7.01 -12.04
CA ALA A 667 -20.44 -6.58 -13.06
C ALA A 667 -20.04 -5.10 -12.79
N PHE A 668 -18.83 -4.76 -13.20
CA PHE A 668 -18.33 -3.39 -13.10
C PHE A 668 -17.91 -2.86 -14.47
N SER A 669 -17.95 -1.54 -14.63
CA SER A 669 -17.70 -0.86 -15.88
C SER A 669 -16.33 -0.20 -15.89
N VAL A 670 -15.62 -0.30 -17.03
CA VAL A 670 -14.34 0.36 -17.28
C VAL A 670 -14.36 1.06 -18.64
N LYS A 671 -13.37 1.93 -18.89
CA LYS A 671 -13.06 2.34 -20.27
C LYS A 671 -12.07 1.35 -20.85
N ALA A 672 -12.52 0.59 -21.87
CA ALA A 672 -11.66 -0.32 -22.62
C ALA A 672 -11.08 0.39 -23.85
N ILE A 673 -10.06 -0.21 -24.44
CA ILE A 673 -9.40 0.26 -25.66
C ILE A 673 -9.43 -0.88 -26.69
N GLN A 674 -9.67 -0.55 -27.96
CA GLN A 674 -9.54 -1.52 -29.05
C GLN A 674 -8.51 -1.05 -30.08
N THR A 675 -7.79 -2.03 -30.64
CA THR A 675 -6.87 -1.84 -31.77
C THR A 675 -6.87 -3.07 -32.66
N ASP A 676 -6.41 -2.92 -33.89
CA ASP A 676 -6.15 -4.05 -34.77
C ASP A 676 -4.88 -4.78 -34.35
N ALA A 677 -4.92 -6.10 -34.33
CA ALA A 677 -3.80 -6.95 -33.99
C ALA A 677 -3.76 -8.20 -34.88
N GLN A 678 -2.57 -8.77 -35.00
CA GLN A 678 -2.36 -10.11 -35.52
C GLN A 678 -2.07 -11.05 -34.36
N VAL A 679 -2.72 -12.20 -34.35
CA VAL A 679 -2.51 -13.21 -33.31
C VAL A 679 -1.98 -14.47 -33.97
N LEU A 680 -0.83 -14.95 -33.49
CA LEU A 680 -0.28 -16.22 -33.93
C LEU A 680 -0.93 -17.36 -33.17
N ASP A 681 -1.66 -18.18 -33.89
CA ASP A 681 -2.28 -19.40 -33.40
C ASP A 681 -1.44 -20.60 -33.86
N GLN A 682 -1.04 -21.47 -32.98
CA GLN A 682 -0.31 -22.68 -33.28
C GLN A 682 -1.19 -23.87 -33.05
N ALA A 683 -1.56 -24.53 -34.13
CA ALA A 683 -2.35 -25.75 -34.08
C ALA A 683 -1.55 -26.92 -33.44
N ALA A 684 -2.26 -27.95 -32.99
CA ALA A 684 -1.68 -29.12 -32.34
C ALA A 684 -0.67 -29.90 -33.21
N ASP A 685 -0.77 -29.75 -34.52
CA ASP A 685 0.14 -30.35 -35.53
C ASP A 685 1.39 -29.48 -35.78
N GLY A 686 1.54 -28.35 -35.05
CA GLY A 686 2.67 -27.43 -35.18
C GLY A 686 2.49 -26.40 -36.30
N MET A 687 1.39 -26.41 -37.07
CA MET A 687 1.13 -25.33 -38.03
C MET A 687 0.85 -24.03 -37.35
N VAL A 688 1.54 -22.95 -37.76
CA VAL A 688 1.33 -21.59 -37.30
C VAL A 688 0.42 -20.86 -38.27
N SER A 689 -0.69 -20.34 -37.80
CA SER A 689 -1.57 -19.46 -38.56
C SER A 689 -1.60 -18.06 -37.96
N VAL A 690 -1.70 -17.05 -38.82
CA VAL A 690 -1.85 -15.65 -38.43
C VAL A 690 -3.28 -15.22 -38.64
N LYS A 691 -3.95 -14.81 -37.56
CA LYS A 691 -5.31 -14.29 -37.62
C LYS A 691 -5.32 -12.79 -37.34
N ASN A 692 -6.01 -12.03 -38.18
CA ASN A 692 -6.29 -10.62 -37.90
C ASN A 692 -7.54 -10.54 -37.04
N GLN A 693 -7.46 -9.75 -35.95
CA GLN A 693 -8.60 -9.53 -35.07
C GLN A 693 -8.56 -8.15 -34.40
N LYS A 694 -9.68 -7.73 -33.84
CA LYS A 694 -9.70 -6.61 -32.89
C LYS A 694 -9.18 -7.12 -31.55
N LEU A 695 -8.21 -6.43 -30.98
CA LEU A 695 -7.69 -6.69 -29.65
C LEU A 695 -8.32 -5.70 -28.66
N THR A 696 -9.08 -6.23 -27.72
CA THR A 696 -9.70 -5.47 -26.63
C THR A 696 -8.77 -5.47 -25.42
N LEU A 697 -8.48 -4.27 -24.90
CA LEU A 697 -7.62 -4.01 -23.78
C LEU A 697 -8.44 -3.39 -22.64
N ILE A 698 -8.20 -3.84 -21.43
CA ILE A 698 -8.82 -3.31 -20.20
C ILE A 698 -7.75 -2.72 -19.29
N PRO A 699 -8.09 -1.83 -18.34
CA PRO A 699 -7.13 -1.35 -17.35
C PRO A 699 -6.53 -2.51 -16.57
N TYR A 700 -5.20 -2.49 -16.36
CA TYR A 700 -4.45 -3.58 -15.72
C TYR A 700 -5.03 -3.99 -14.36
N TYR A 701 -5.50 -3.06 -13.53
CA TYR A 701 -6.09 -3.41 -12.24
C TYR A 701 -7.37 -4.26 -12.34
N ALA A 702 -8.00 -4.30 -13.52
CA ALA A 702 -9.29 -4.95 -13.74
C ALA A 702 -9.18 -6.41 -14.22
N TRP A 703 -7.97 -6.90 -14.50
CA TRP A 703 -7.79 -8.27 -14.99
C TRP A 703 -8.09 -9.34 -13.92
N ASN A 704 -8.30 -10.59 -14.36
CA ASN A 704 -8.50 -11.77 -13.52
C ASN A 704 -9.74 -11.70 -12.60
N HIS A 705 -10.84 -11.13 -13.07
CA HIS A 705 -12.14 -11.21 -12.38
C HIS A 705 -13.05 -12.29 -12.97
N ARG A 706 -12.59 -12.96 -14.02
CA ARG A 706 -13.34 -13.98 -14.78
C ARG A 706 -12.62 -15.32 -14.80
N GLY A 707 -11.83 -15.59 -13.76
CA GLY A 707 -11.07 -16.82 -13.61
C GLY A 707 -9.71 -16.79 -14.31
N ALA A 708 -8.99 -17.91 -14.19
CA ALA A 708 -7.67 -18.07 -14.78
C ALA A 708 -7.75 -18.04 -16.31
N ASN A 709 -7.02 -17.13 -16.94
CA ASN A 709 -6.90 -17.02 -18.39
C ASN A 709 -5.58 -16.36 -18.78
N GLN A 710 -5.29 -16.33 -20.09
CA GLN A 710 -4.12 -15.58 -20.55
C GLN A 710 -4.34 -14.08 -20.37
N MET A 711 -3.27 -13.38 -19.96
CA MET A 711 -3.22 -11.94 -19.89
C MET A 711 -1.85 -11.43 -20.36
N ASN A 712 -1.82 -10.26 -21.02
CA ASN A 712 -0.58 -9.64 -21.43
C ASN A 712 -0.65 -8.10 -21.37
N VAL A 713 0.44 -7.48 -20.88
CA VAL A 713 0.66 -6.02 -20.89
C VAL A 713 1.54 -5.61 -22.07
N TRP A 714 2.49 -6.46 -22.47
CA TRP A 714 3.47 -6.16 -23.49
C TRP A 714 3.21 -6.94 -24.78
N PHE A 715 2.96 -6.24 -25.88
CA PHE A 715 2.60 -6.79 -27.20
C PHE A 715 3.77 -6.68 -28.16
N TYR A 716 3.98 -7.67 -28.99
CA TYR A 716 5.00 -7.61 -30.05
C TYR A 716 4.63 -6.60 -31.12
N GLN A 717 5.65 -6.02 -31.77
CA GLN A 717 5.47 -5.10 -32.91
C GLN A 717 5.89 -5.71 -34.25
N ASP A 718 6.51 -6.86 -34.23
CA ASP A 718 6.99 -7.53 -35.43
C ASP A 718 6.81 -9.05 -35.28
N LEU A 719 6.23 -9.67 -36.32
CA LEU A 719 6.05 -11.12 -36.40
C LEU A 719 7.41 -11.87 -36.37
N GLN A 720 8.45 -11.32 -36.97
CA GLN A 720 9.78 -11.95 -37.04
C GLN A 720 10.44 -12.10 -35.64
N VAL A 721 10.04 -11.31 -34.67
CA VAL A 721 10.51 -11.44 -33.28
C VAL A 721 9.91 -12.64 -32.58
N LEU A 722 8.70 -13.07 -33.01
CA LEU A 722 7.99 -14.23 -32.46
C LEU A 722 8.49 -15.58 -33.01
N GLU A 723 9.12 -15.58 -34.16
CA GLU A 723 9.61 -16.80 -34.84
C GLU A 723 11.01 -17.23 -34.36
N LYS A 724 11.70 -16.41 -33.59
CA LYS A 724 13.00 -16.68 -32.96
C LYS A 724 12.85 -17.11 -31.51
#